data_2b69ddd0188770e3234dd1586470aa2b
#
_entry.id   2b69ddd0188770e3234dd1586470aa2b
#
_cell.length_a   1.000
_cell.length_b   1.000
_cell.length_c   1.000
_cell.angle_alpha   90.00
_cell.angle_beta   90.00
_cell.angle_gamma   90.00
#
_symmetry.space_group_name_H-M   'P 1'
#
loop_
_entity.id
_entity.type
_entity.pdbx_description
1 polymer ?
#
loop_
_entity_poly.entity_id
_entity_poly.type
_entity_poly.pdbx_seq_one_letter_code
_entity_poly.pdbx_strand_id
1 'polypeptide(L)'
;MKRLVFTIALLSTAMQAQEKVKDSVAEKHYALQEVTILGQPTQKSLSIPTQKLHIVDLQHYNKTNVVEALNLLSGVSIAQSGGRNETNIRLRGMDSRRTPVYYDGVPIYVPYDGNFDLGRFLTYDIGSISVEKGLVSVKYGANAMGGAVNIVSRSPEKELDINGTSGVGFADGAGVNSYFTGLNVGTRKDKYYAMVSGSFNKHENFVLSKNLAPNDYQEAGGKRFHSGYFDKKISAKIGYTPNETDEYALGFVNQQANKDISFNIYSIGNNSWRDYPIYNKTSLYAKTKTKIAPETFMYFTGYYDKYYNEMHQYDNHLYRTMNMNYTFKSIYNDYSAGGILTFSTLALNRNAITFTINEKYDHHKEHNAEVAANPAIGQIFKAGEPEQSYKDNTFYVGLEDVITLTDWLNAVVGASYNQRKNILAQEYGTHYLTGQSNVFYDFPTGSDSAFDFKGGLIFKPVENHQISLSASKRSRFASQKERYSSRFGGQKPNPDLKSEYAIAYDLSYTGKVLDNKLQYEVSGFINDVTNAIFGYTVGYNDRGRVEYNINIGKALFQGFEAGFGYAPVKYFTLGANYSFIEMKDRTKNSNNKFVDVPKYKIVGFATISVPEIKTQLYVNTETYGKRYLNSQGTQEAPDFTLVNAKLNVKLYKGLDFNFGVNNLLDRDYYWSYGFPQAGRNFLTGVSYNF
;
A
#
# COMPACT_ATOMS: atom_id res chain seq x y z
N MET A 1 34.75 12.86 -8.46
CA MET A 1 34.90 13.16 -9.87
C MET A 1 34.94 11.93 -10.79
N LYS A 2 35.69 10.85 -10.53
CA LYS A 2 35.72 9.66 -11.43
C LYS A 2 34.37 8.90 -11.59
N ARG A 3 33.47 8.94 -10.61
CA ARG A 3 32.15 8.28 -10.69
C ARG A 3 31.09 9.08 -11.47
N LEU A 4 31.24 10.40 -11.55
CA LEU A 4 30.34 11.28 -12.34
C LEU A 4 30.61 11.16 -13.84
N VAL A 5 31.84 10.90 -14.24
CA VAL A 5 32.27 10.73 -15.64
C VAL A 5 31.73 9.43 -16.25
N PHE A 6 31.54 8.36 -15.43
CA PHE A 6 30.99 7.10 -15.94
C PHE A 6 29.47 7.19 -16.25
N THR A 7 28.74 8.01 -15.50
CA THR A 7 27.30 8.24 -15.76
C THR A 7 27.08 9.11 -16.99
N ILE A 8 27.96 10.06 -17.26
CA ILE A 8 27.92 10.92 -18.45
C ILE A 8 28.35 10.15 -19.71
N ALA A 9 29.28 9.21 -19.60
CA ALA A 9 29.74 8.40 -20.72
C ALA A 9 28.68 7.38 -21.21
N LEU A 10 27.83 6.84 -20.32
CA LEU A 10 26.69 6.00 -20.69
C LEU A 10 25.57 6.78 -21.39
N LEU A 11 25.39 8.05 -21.06
CA LEU A 11 24.45 8.94 -21.74
C LEU A 11 24.94 9.34 -23.16
N SER A 12 26.25 9.46 -23.36
CA SER A 12 26.81 9.85 -24.66
C SER A 12 26.78 8.73 -25.71
N THR A 13 26.86 7.46 -25.30
CA THR A 13 26.72 6.31 -26.23
C THR A 13 25.27 6.06 -26.65
N ALA A 14 24.28 6.43 -25.84
CA ALA A 14 22.87 6.37 -26.20
C ALA A 14 22.47 7.46 -27.23
N MET A 15 23.21 8.56 -27.29
CA MET A 15 22.95 9.66 -28.22
C MET A 15 23.34 9.36 -29.70
N GLN A 16 24.21 8.39 -29.97
CA GLN A 16 24.63 8.06 -31.35
C GLN A 16 23.70 7.07 -32.07
N ALA A 17 22.73 6.46 -31.38
CA ALA A 17 21.79 5.51 -31.99
C ALA A 17 20.52 6.15 -32.61
N GLN A 18 20.44 7.47 -32.70
CA GLN A 18 19.20 8.22 -32.96
C GLN A 18 19.06 8.83 -34.37
N GLU A 19 19.65 8.25 -35.42
CA GLU A 19 19.33 8.64 -36.79
C GLU A 19 18.39 7.63 -37.45
N LYS A 20 17.10 7.93 -37.41
CA LYS A 20 15.96 7.58 -38.28
C LYS A 20 14.69 7.21 -37.50
N VAL A 21 13.96 8.20 -37.02
CA VAL A 21 12.51 8.04 -36.82
C VAL A 21 11.83 9.34 -37.29
N LYS A 22 10.95 9.21 -38.27
CA LYS A 22 10.14 10.29 -38.81
C LYS A 22 9.13 10.83 -37.83
N ASP A 23 9.00 12.15 -37.81
CA ASP A 23 8.00 12.91 -37.05
C ASP A 23 6.55 12.45 -37.38
N SER A 24 5.86 11.90 -36.38
CA SER A 24 4.41 11.97 -36.27
C SER A 24 4.03 11.63 -34.81
N VAL A 25 4.13 12.61 -33.93
CA VAL A 25 3.64 12.46 -32.57
C VAL A 25 2.41 13.36 -32.40
N ALA A 26 1.26 12.85 -32.82
CA ALA A 26 0.03 13.13 -32.10
C ALA A 26 0.13 12.34 -30.80
N GLU A 27 0.09 13.02 -29.64
CA GLU A 27 -0.06 12.35 -28.34
C GLU A 27 -1.35 11.54 -28.36
N LYS A 28 -1.26 10.29 -28.82
CA LYS A 28 -2.24 9.28 -28.47
C LYS A 28 -2.00 8.99 -26.98
N HIS A 29 -2.93 9.36 -26.15
CA HIS A 29 -3.07 8.72 -24.84
C HIS A 29 -3.22 7.23 -25.12
N TYR A 30 -2.13 6.50 -25.09
CA TYR A 30 -2.15 5.06 -25.09
C TYR A 30 -2.73 4.65 -23.73
N ALA A 31 -4.01 4.36 -23.72
CA ALA A 31 -4.54 3.47 -22.71
C ALA A 31 -3.69 2.19 -22.87
N LEU A 32 -2.75 1.99 -21.97
CA LEU A 32 -2.03 0.75 -21.83
C LEU A 32 -3.08 -0.36 -21.90
N GLN A 33 -2.98 -1.25 -22.88
CA GLN A 33 -3.77 -2.46 -22.84
C GLN A 33 -3.38 -3.14 -21.55
N GLU A 34 -4.29 -3.09 -20.60
CA GLU A 34 -4.15 -3.71 -19.32
C GLU A 34 -3.98 -5.21 -19.57
N VAL A 35 -2.75 -5.70 -19.45
CA VAL A 35 -2.57 -7.11 -19.14
C VAL A 35 -3.07 -7.27 -17.72
N THR A 36 -4.37 -7.35 -17.59
CA THR A 36 -5.04 -7.61 -16.32
C THR A 36 -4.71 -9.04 -15.97
N ILE A 37 -3.67 -9.19 -15.17
CA ILE A 37 -3.10 -10.48 -14.74
C ILE A 37 -4.06 -11.26 -13.82
N LEU A 38 -5.21 -10.69 -13.54
CA LEU A 38 -6.33 -11.35 -12.88
C LEU A 38 -7.47 -11.34 -13.90
N GLY A 39 -7.66 -12.50 -14.56
CA GLY A 39 -8.55 -12.70 -15.66
C GLY A 39 -9.92 -12.05 -15.51
N GLN A 40 -10.10 -10.94 -16.17
CA GLN A 40 -11.43 -10.51 -16.56
C GLN A 40 -11.57 -10.70 -18.06
N PRO A 41 -12.68 -11.29 -18.53
CA PRO A 41 -12.97 -11.36 -19.95
C PRO A 41 -12.97 -9.97 -20.56
N THR A 42 -12.29 -9.81 -21.68
CA THR A 42 -12.16 -8.53 -22.40
C THR A 42 -13.45 -8.15 -23.14
N GLN A 43 -14.61 -8.18 -22.48
CA GLN A 43 -15.78 -7.48 -23.00
C GLN A 43 -15.86 -6.10 -22.34
N LYS A 44 -15.74 -5.05 -23.13
CA LYS A 44 -15.92 -3.64 -22.75
C LYS A 44 -17.21 -3.35 -21.96
N SER A 45 -18.18 -4.26 -22.01
CA SER A 45 -19.49 -4.14 -21.37
C SER A 45 -19.55 -4.59 -19.90
N LEU A 46 -18.55 -5.33 -19.40
CA LEU A 46 -18.62 -6.04 -18.11
C LEU A 46 -17.67 -5.49 -17.04
N SER A 47 -17.16 -4.26 -17.18
CA SER A 47 -16.21 -3.68 -16.22
C SER A 47 -16.88 -3.33 -14.88
N ILE A 48 -16.42 -3.96 -13.81
CA ILE A 48 -16.71 -3.53 -12.43
C ILE A 48 -16.07 -2.16 -12.20
N PRO A 49 -16.73 -1.21 -11.53
CA PRO A 49 -16.15 0.09 -11.24
C PRO A 49 -14.84 -0.03 -10.46
N THR A 50 -13.76 0.47 -11.01
CA THR A 50 -12.42 0.41 -10.44
C THR A 50 -11.74 1.76 -10.59
N GLN A 51 -11.24 2.33 -9.49
CA GLN A 51 -10.40 3.53 -9.56
C GLN A 51 -8.97 3.14 -9.93
N LYS A 52 -8.34 3.88 -10.84
CA LYS A 52 -7.02 3.56 -11.35
C LYS A 52 -6.11 4.78 -11.40
N LEU A 53 -4.87 4.59 -11.04
CA LEU A 53 -3.75 5.52 -11.25
C LEU A 53 -2.78 4.90 -12.25
N HIS A 54 -2.38 5.68 -13.22
CA HIS A 54 -1.34 5.30 -14.18
C HIS A 54 0.02 5.87 -13.76
N ILE A 55 1.08 5.31 -14.32
CA ILE A 55 2.46 5.78 -14.04
C ILE A 55 2.63 7.29 -14.26
N VAL A 56 1.94 7.83 -15.26
CA VAL A 56 1.97 9.27 -15.58
C VAL A 56 1.47 10.11 -14.41
N ASP A 57 0.39 9.68 -13.72
CA ASP A 57 -0.14 10.37 -12.54
C ASP A 57 0.87 10.35 -11.38
N LEU A 58 1.56 9.21 -11.18
CA LEU A 58 2.58 9.06 -10.13
C LEU A 58 3.77 10.01 -10.37
N GLN A 59 4.18 10.11 -11.62
CA GLN A 59 5.28 11.00 -12.03
C GLN A 59 4.89 12.47 -11.94
N HIS A 60 3.68 12.85 -12.35
CA HIS A 60 3.19 14.22 -12.33
C HIS A 60 3.16 14.79 -10.90
N TYR A 61 2.76 14.00 -9.91
CA TYR A 61 2.60 14.47 -8.54
C TYR A 61 3.74 14.04 -7.59
N ASN A 62 4.90 13.61 -8.11
CA ASN A 62 6.08 13.19 -7.33
C ASN A 62 5.76 12.12 -6.26
N LYS A 63 4.90 11.16 -6.56
CA LYS A 63 4.54 10.11 -5.61
C LYS A 63 5.54 8.96 -5.69
N THR A 64 6.48 8.92 -4.75
CA THR A 64 7.64 8.02 -4.77
C THR A 64 7.38 6.65 -4.13
N ASN A 65 6.31 6.54 -3.33
CA ASN A 65 5.88 5.29 -2.72
C ASN A 65 4.38 5.03 -2.90
N VAL A 66 3.98 3.80 -2.67
CA VAL A 66 2.61 3.32 -2.92
C VAL A 66 1.56 4.03 -2.05
N VAL A 67 1.89 4.37 -0.79
CA VAL A 67 0.94 5.06 0.09
C VAL A 67 0.63 6.46 -0.42
N GLU A 68 1.66 7.21 -0.79
CA GLU A 68 1.49 8.56 -1.35
C GLU A 68 0.69 8.53 -2.65
N ALA A 69 0.91 7.51 -3.49
CA ALA A 69 0.17 7.32 -4.72
C ALA A 69 -1.31 7.04 -4.45
N LEU A 70 -1.61 6.03 -3.64
CA LEU A 70 -2.97 5.63 -3.29
C LEU A 70 -3.74 6.75 -2.59
N ASN A 71 -3.05 7.60 -1.85
CA ASN A 71 -3.66 8.73 -1.17
C ASN A 71 -4.28 9.79 -2.11
N LEU A 72 -3.94 9.79 -3.39
CA LEU A 72 -4.59 10.65 -4.39
C LEU A 72 -6.05 10.23 -4.65
N LEU A 73 -6.41 8.95 -4.40
CA LEU A 73 -7.73 8.41 -4.69
C LEU A 73 -8.76 8.77 -3.62
N SER A 74 -10.03 8.84 -4.01
CA SER A 74 -11.14 8.98 -3.06
C SER A 74 -11.25 7.73 -2.18
N GLY A 75 -11.72 7.89 -0.93
CA GLY A 75 -11.88 6.82 0.04
C GLY A 75 -10.59 6.25 0.62
N VAL A 76 -9.41 6.63 0.11
CA VAL A 76 -8.11 6.22 0.65
C VAL A 76 -7.55 7.32 1.54
N SER A 77 -7.03 6.98 2.71
CA SER A 77 -6.30 7.89 3.60
C SER A 77 -5.03 7.23 4.13
N ILE A 78 -4.06 8.06 4.51
CA ILE A 78 -2.81 7.60 5.11
C ILE A 78 -3.08 7.14 6.55
N ALA A 79 -2.48 6.01 6.92
CA ALA A 79 -2.42 5.50 8.27
C ALA A 79 -0.95 5.35 8.68
N GLN A 80 -0.51 6.11 9.68
CA GLN A 80 0.85 6.03 10.19
C GLN A 80 0.88 5.52 11.62
N SER A 81 1.70 4.51 11.88
CA SER A 81 2.08 4.07 13.23
C SER A 81 3.36 4.79 13.62
N GLY A 82 3.25 5.89 14.39
CA GLY A 82 4.39 6.72 14.77
C GLY A 82 5.50 5.94 15.48
N GLY A 83 5.15 5.13 16.48
CA GLY A 83 6.10 4.33 17.27
C GLY A 83 6.81 3.19 16.53
N ARG A 84 6.45 2.92 15.26
CA ARG A 84 7.13 1.98 14.34
C ARG A 84 7.56 2.64 13.04
N ASN A 85 7.21 3.89 12.83
CA ASN A 85 7.40 4.63 11.57
C ASN A 85 6.94 3.79 10.36
N GLU A 86 5.78 3.15 10.50
CA GLU A 86 5.14 2.37 9.44
C GLU A 86 4.00 3.18 8.83
N THR A 87 3.97 3.25 7.52
CA THR A 87 2.96 3.98 6.78
C THR A 87 2.18 3.04 5.89
N ASN A 88 0.87 3.01 6.11
CA ASN A 88 -0.09 2.18 5.40
C ASN A 88 -1.27 3.02 4.91
N ILE A 89 -2.26 2.35 4.35
CA ILE A 89 -3.51 2.97 3.92
C ILE A 89 -4.67 2.52 4.80
N ARG A 90 -5.69 3.37 4.83
CA ARG A 90 -7.07 2.99 5.17
C ARG A 90 -7.94 3.21 3.95
N LEU A 91 -8.70 2.20 3.58
CA LEU A 91 -9.71 2.30 2.54
C LEU A 91 -11.09 2.35 3.19
N ARG A 92 -11.82 3.46 3.02
CA ARG A 92 -13.11 3.67 3.68
C ARG A 92 -13.05 3.44 5.20
N GLY A 93 -11.93 3.89 5.82
CA GLY A 93 -11.63 3.73 7.25
C GLY A 93 -11.10 2.38 7.68
N MET A 94 -11.18 1.36 6.84
CA MET A 94 -10.67 0.02 7.12
C MET A 94 -9.16 -0.04 6.88
N ASP A 95 -8.43 -0.66 7.79
CA ASP A 95 -6.97 -0.80 7.72
C ASP A 95 -6.51 -1.81 6.67
N SER A 96 -5.19 -1.90 6.45
CA SER A 96 -4.58 -2.79 5.45
C SER A 96 -4.82 -4.29 5.72
N ARG A 97 -5.15 -4.71 6.94
CA ARG A 97 -5.56 -6.10 7.24
C ARG A 97 -6.94 -6.43 6.68
N ARG A 98 -7.78 -5.42 6.45
CA ARG A 98 -9.12 -5.51 5.85
C ARG A 98 -9.15 -5.09 4.39
N THR A 99 -7.98 -4.70 3.84
CA THR A 99 -7.82 -4.23 2.46
C THR A 99 -6.52 -4.80 1.90
N PRO A 100 -6.55 -6.04 1.35
CA PRO A 100 -5.36 -6.69 0.84
C PRO A 100 -4.77 -5.92 -0.33
N VAL A 101 -3.43 -5.90 -0.39
CA VAL A 101 -2.65 -5.27 -1.44
C VAL A 101 -1.90 -6.35 -2.21
N TYR A 102 -1.94 -6.29 -3.53
CA TYR A 102 -1.28 -7.22 -4.42
C TYR A 102 -0.29 -6.49 -5.32
N TYR A 103 0.84 -7.11 -5.62
CA TYR A 103 1.78 -6.70 -6.66
C TYR A 103 1.89 -7.80 -7.70
N ASP A 104 1.49 -7.52 -8.94
CA ASP A 104 1.37 -8.51 -10.00
C ASP A 104 0.55 -9.76 -9.60
N GLY A 105 -0.45 -9.61 -8.74
CA GLY A 105 -1.28 -10.69 -8.20
C GLY A 105 -0.70 -11.44 -7.01
N VAL A 106 0.51 -11.10 -6.56
CA VAL A 106 1.14 -11.64 -5.36
C VAL A 106 0.76 -10.77 -4.16
N PRO A 107 0.22 -11.32 -3.05
CA PRO A 107 -0.17 -10.51 -1.90
C PRO A 107 1.04 -9.91 -1.19
N ILE A 108 0.96 -8.62 -0.82
CA ILE A 108 2.01 -7.90 -0.08
C ILE A 108 1.59 -7.77 1.38
N TYR A 109 2.21 -8.54 2.27
CA TYR A 109 2.00 -8.46 3.71
C TYR A 109 3.12 -9.18 4.45
N VAL A 110 3.21 -8.96 5.77
CA VAL A 110 4.04 -9.75 6.69
C VAL A 110 3.14 -10.80 7.34
N PRO A 111 3.46 -12.08 7.33
CA PRO A 111 2.64 -13.16 7.88
C PRO A 111 2.12 -12.91 9.29
N TYR A 112 2.98 -12.42 10.18
CA TYR A 112 2.62 -12.14 11.57
C TYR A 112 1.65 -10.97 11.73
N ASP A 113 2.00 -9.82 11.17
CA ASP A 113 1.23 -8.58 11.34
C ASP A 113 -0.03 -8.51 10.45
N GLY A 114 -0.03 -9.22 9.31
CA GLY A 114 -1.08 -9.15 8.29
C GLY A 114 -1.02 -7.87 7.43
N ASN A 115 0.02 -7.07 7.56
CA ASN A 115 0.25 -5.85 6.78
C ASN A 115 1.74 -5.70 6.45
N PHE A 116 2.10 -4.71 5.62
CA PHE A 116 3.47 -4.35 5.24
C PHE A 116 3.60 -2.82 5.25
N ASP A 117 4.79 -2.28 5.53
CA ASP A 117 5.04 -0.84 5.42
C ASP A 117 5.06 -0.40 3.94
N LEU A 118 3.90 -0.06 3.41
CA LEU A 118 3.74 0.38 2.03
C LEU A 118 4.44 1.73 1.75
N GLY A 119 4.78 2.49 2.78
CA GLY A 119 5.59 3.70 2.66
C GLY A 119 7.03 3.43 2.22
N ARG A 120 7.49 2.17 2.35
CA ARG A 120 8.80 1.71 1.86
C ARG A 120 8.73 1.06 0.47
N PHE A 121 7.51 0.90 -0.11
CA PHE A 121 7.37 0.27 -1.42
C PHE A 121 7.42 1.32 -2.54
N LEU A 122 8.55 1.36 -3.26
CA LEU A 122 8.84 2.37 -4.30
C LEU A 122 7.98 2.16 -5.56
N THR A 123 7.63 3.27 -6.21
CA THR A 123 6.72 3.32 -7.38
C THR A 123 7.42 3.36 -8.73
N TYR A 124 8.74 3.43 -8.81
CA TYR A 124 9.47 3.69 -10.06
C TYR A 124 9.30 2.62 -11.14
N ASP A 125 9.01 1.36 -10.75
CA ASP A 125 8.77 0.22 -11.64
C ASP A 125 7.27 -0.12 -11.78
N ILE A 126 6.37 0.73 -11.27
CA ILE A 126 4.93 0.50 -11.33
C ILE A 126 4.36 1.07 -12.64
N GLY A 127 3.55 0.28 -13.33
CA GLY A 127 2.79 0.69 -14.50
C GLY A 127 1.43 1.27 -14.13
N SER A 128 0.72 0.62 -13.19
CA SER A 128 -0.57 1.11 -12.70
C SER A 128 -0.89 0.61 -11.30
N ILE A 129 -1.77 1.33 -10.61
CA ILE A 129 -2.37 0.93 -9.33
C ILE A 129 -3.88 1.03 -9.49
N SER A 130 -4.61 -0.03 -9.11
CA SER A 130 -6.06 -0.06 -9.14
C SER A 130 -6.64 -0.39 -7.77
N VAL A 131 -7.80 0.20 -7.45
CA VAL A 131 -8.53 -0.02 -6.20
C VAL A 131 -9.96 -0.46 -6.53
N GLU A 132 -10.30 -1.68 -6.13
CA GLU A 132 -11.66 -2.20 -6.23
C GLU A 132 -12.42 -1.93 -4.95
N LYS A 133 -13.62 -1.37 -5.08
CA LYS A 133 -14.56 -1.04 -4.00
C LYS A 133 -15.95 -1.59 -4.36
N GLY A 134 -16.85 -1.71 -3.39
CA GLY A 134 -18.22 -2.19 -3.66
C GLY A 134 -18.24 -3.65 -4.15
N LEU A 135 -18.31 -3.89 -5.45
CA LEU A 135 -18.35 -5.21 -6.10
C LEU A 135 -16.97 -5.89 -6.17
N VAL A 136 -16.21 -5.92 -5.09
CA VAL A 136 -14.89 -6.58 -5.06
C VAL A 136 -14.98 -8.03 -5.50
N SER A 137 -14.13 -8.45 -6.44
CA SER A 137 -14.16 -9.81 -7.01
C SER A 137 -13.86 -10.88 -5.95
N VAL A 138 -14.54 -12.04 -6.08
CA VAL A 138 -14.29 -13.22 -5.24
C VAL A 138 -12.87 -13.76 -5.34
N LYS A 139 -12.14 -13.44 -6.41
CA LYS A 139 -10.73 -13.83 -6.62
C LYS A 139 -9.77 -13.37 -5.50
N TYR A 140 -10.12 -12.35 -4.72
CA TYR A 140 -9.30 -11.87 -3.61
C TYR A 140 -9.49 -12.66 -2.31
N GLY A 141 -10.52 -13.50 -2.23
CA GLY A 141 -10.81 -14.31 -1.05
C GLY A 141 -11.17 -13.48 0.18
N ALA A 142 -10.93 -14.06 1.36
CA ALA A 142 -11.09 -13.38 2.66
C ALA A 142 -10.15 -12.15 2.79
N ASN A 143 -10.41 -11.32 3.81
CA ASN A 143 -9.69 -10.09 4.16
C ASN A 143 -9.98 -8.88 3.24
N ALA A 144 -10.83 -8.99 2.22
CA ALA A 144 -11.19 -7.89 1.32
C ALA A 144 -12.45 -7.12 1.77
N MET A 145 -12.59 -6.87 3.08
CA MET A 145 -13.77 -6.19 3.66
C MET A 145 -13.91 -4.74 3.20
N GLY A 146 -12.82 -4.00 3.16
CA GLY A 146 -12.78 -2.59 2.71
C GLY A 146 -12.68 -2.45 1.19
N GLY A 147 -12.20 -3.47 0.50
CA GLY A 147 -11.84 -3.45 -0.90
C GLY A 147 -10.55 -4.20 -1.15
N ALA A 148 -9.97 -4.03 -2.35
CA ALA A 148 -8.66 -4.61 -2.70
C ALA A 148 -7.85 -3.62 -3.53
N VAL A 149 -6.53 -3.65 -3.35
CA VAL A 149 -5.57 -2.86 -4.13
C VAL A 149 -4.73 -3.80 -4.98
N ASN A 150 -4.65 -3.54 -6.28
CA ASN A 150 -3.79 -4.27 -7.19
C ASN A 150 -2.78 -3.33 -7.85
N ILE A 151 -1.50 -3.64 -7.66
CA ILE A 151 -0.37 -2.93 -8.23
C ILE A 151 0.17 -3.78 -9.38
N VAL A 152 0.28 -3.18 -10.55
CA VAL A 152 0.83 -3.85 -11.74
C VAL A 152 2.17 -3.24 -12.06
N SER A 153 3.20 -4.08 -12.17
CA SER A 153 4.54 -3.64 -12.55
C SER A 153 4.58 -3.24 -14.02
N ARG A 154 5.52 -2.37 -14.36
CA ARG A 154 5.76 -1.94 -15.74
C ARG A 154 6.13 -3.14 -16.63
N SER A 155 5.68 -3.10 -17.88
CA SER A 155 6.10 -4.01 -18.95
C SER A 155 6.58 -3.18 -20.13
N PRO A 156 7.58 -3.64 -20.89
CA PRO A 156 8.08 -2.89 -22.04
C PRO A 156 7.10 -2.92 -23.20
N GLU A 157 7.00 -1.83 -23.94
CA GLU A 157 6.09 -1.66 -25.08
C GLU A 157 6.84 -1.63 -26.42
N LYS A 158 8.15 -1.37 -26.40
CA LYS A 158 9.00 -1.18 -27.57
C LYS A 158 10.15 -2.19 -27.59
N GLU A 159 10.85 -2.31 -28.77
CA GLU A 159 12.09 -3.10 -28.86
C GLU A 159 13.20 -2.59 -27.93
N LEU A 160 13.21 -1.29 -27.64
CA LEU A 160 14.01 -0.70 -26.58
C LEU A 160 13.15 0.31 -25.83
N ASP A 161 12.87 0.04 -24.57
CA ASP A 161 12.07 0.85 -23.67
C ASP A 161 12.95 1.26 -22.49
N ILE A 162 13.34 2.53 -22.44
CA ILE A 162 14.15 3.08 -21.35
C ILE A 162 13.37 4.21 -20.70
N ASN A 163 13.16 4.09 -19.40
CA ASN A 163 12.55 5.14 -18.60
C ASN A 163 13.37 5.33 -17.32
N GLY A 164 13.80 6.54 -17.06
CA GLY A 164 14.60 6.84 -15.88
C GLY A 164 14.28 8.20 -15.28
N THR A 165 14.53 8.34 -13.99
CA THR A 165 14.50 9.61 -13.27
C THR A 165 15.61 9.63 -12.23
N SER A 166 16.22 10.79 -12.01
CA SER A 166 17.24 10.97 -10.97
C SER A 166 17.21 12.41 -10.47
N GLY A 167 17.41 12.60 -9.18
CA GLY A 167 17.39 13.93 -8.61
C GLY A 167 17.81 13.96 -7.15
N VAL A 168 17.73 15.18 -6.62
CA VAL A 168 18.03 15.49 -5.22
C VAL A 168 16.90 16.31 -4.61
N GLY A 169 16.73 16.20 -3.31
CA GLY A 169 15.85 17.04 -2.53
C GLY A 169 16.62 17.87 -1.53
N PHE A 170 16.08 19.04 -1.21
CA PHE A 170 16.63 19.94 -0.23
C PHE A 170 15.53 20.67 0.53
N ALA A 171 15.84 21.09 1.72
CA ALA A 171 14.91 21.81 2.59
C ALA A 171 15.54 23.12 3.07
N ASP A 172 14.69 24.05 3.48
CA ASP A 172 15.10 25.36 3.99
C ASP A 172 16.11 25.20 5.14
N GLY A 173 17.33 25.76 4.98
CA GLY A 173 18.37 25.74 6.00
C GLY A 173 19.17 24.44 6.14
N ALA A 174 18.85 23.38 5.38
CA ALA A 174 19.51 22.07 5.53
C ALA A 174 20.37 21.64 4.34
N GLY A 175 20.34 22.36 3.21
CA GLY A 175 20.99 21.93 1.97
C GLY A 175 20.37 20.66 1.38
N VAL A 176 21.15 19.90 0.62
CA VAL A 176 20.71 18.63 0.04
C VAL A 176 20.55 17.59 1.15
N ASN A 177 19.36 17.04 1.29
CA ASN A 177 19.00 16.06 2.33
C ASN A 177 18.30 14.80 1.80
N SER A 178 18.06 14.70 0.49
CA SER A 178 17.56 13.48 -0.11
C SER A 178 18.09 13.25 -1.52
N TYR A 179 18.13 11.99 -1.92
CA TYR A 179 18.61 11.51 -3.21
C TYR A 179 17.66 10.43 -3.72
N PHE A 180 17.24 10.54 -4.96
CA PHE A 180 16.38 9.53 -5.57
C PHE A 180 16.80 9.20 -7.00
N THR A 181 16.65 7.95 -7.37
CA THR A 181 16.80 7.51 -8.75
C THR A 181 15.93 6.28 -9.02
N GLY A 182 15.47 6.17 -10.24
CA GLY A 182 14.81 4.99 -10.79
C GLY A 182 15.18 4.84 -12.26
N LEU A 183 15.47 3.62 -12.68
CA LEU A 183 15.77 3.28 -14.06
C LEU A 183 15.06 1.97 -14.42
N ASN A 184 14.33 2.01 -15.51
CA ASN A 184 13.68 0.86 -16.13
C ASN A 184 14.27 0.67 -17.51
N VAL A 185 14.72 -0.53 -17.83
CA VAL A 185 15.23 -0.89 -19.15
C VAL A 185 14.56 -2.18 -19.59
N GLY A 186 13.92 -2.15 -20.73
CA GLY A 186 13.20 -3.31 -21.24
C GLY A 186 13.25 -3.45 -22.74
N THR A 187 12.82 -4.60 -23.19
CA THR A 187 12.65 -4.94 -24.59
C THR A 187 11.41 -5.77 -24.80
N ARG A 188 10.67 -5.48 -25.87
CA ARG A 188 9.61 -6.35 -26.37
C ARG A 188 9.85 -6.60 -27.84
N LYS A 189 10.06 -7.86 -28.18
CA LYS A 189 10.32 -8.27 -29.55
C LYS A 189 9.58 -9.57 -29.84
N ASP A 190 8.76 -9.55 -30.91
CA ASP A 190 7.94 -10.69 -31.34
C ASP A 190 7.19 -11.35 -30.15
N LYS A 191 7.65 -12.53 -29.74
CA LYS A 191 7.03 -13.37 -28.70
C LYS A 191 7.63 -13.23 -27.32
N TYR A 192 8.64 -12.37 -27.13
CA TYR A 192 9.34 -12.25 -25.85
C TYR A 192 9.41 -10.81 -25.38
N TYR A 193 9.39 -10.64 -24.09
CA TYR A 193 9.73 -9.39 -23.45
C TYR A 193 10.56 -9.60 -22.20
N ALA A 194 11.36 -8.61 -21.86
CA ALA A 194 12.10 -8.55 -20.61
C ALA A 194 12.16 -7.12 -20.11
N MET A 195 12.05 -6.94 -18.80
CA MET A 195 12.20 -5.67 -18.11
C MET A 195 13.07 -5.86 -16.88
N VAL A 196 14.04 -4.96 -16.69
CA VAL A 196 14.81 -4.85 -15.45
C VAL A 196 14.65 -3.43 -14.94
N SER A 197 14.39 -3.31 -13.64
CA SER A 197 14.20 -2.03 -12.99
C SER A 197 15.05 -1.96 -11.73
N GLY A 198 15.70 -0.80 -11.52
CA GLY A 198 16.45 -0.50 -10.32
C GLY A 198 16.09 0.87 -9.79
N SER A 199 15.93 0.99 -8.48
CA SER A 199 15.64 2.29 -7.85
C SER A 199 16.21 2.38 -6.44
N PHE A 200 16.48 3.61 -6.02
CA PHE A 200 16.73 3.91 -4.61
C PHE A 200 16.16 5.27 -4.24
N ASN A 201 15.88 5.42 -2.94
CA ASN A 201 15.45 6.66 -2.34
C ASN A 201 16.13 6.77 -0.97
N LYS A 202 17.01 7.77 -0.80
CA LYS A 202 17.71 8.05 0.45
C LYS A 202 17.23 9.37 1.00
N HIS A 203 16.79 9.38 2.23
CA HIS A 203 16.52 10.56 3.01
C HIS A 203 17.43 10.62 4.24
N GLU A 204 18.11 11.73 4.40
CA GLU A 204 18.67 12.12 5.69
C GLU A 204 17.54 12.60 6.62
N ASN A 205 17.85 13.01 7.83
CA ASN A 205 16.83 13.58 8.70
C ASN A 205 16.13 14.76 8.01
N PHE A 206 14.81 14.71 7.93
CA PHE A 206 14.02 15.77 7.30
C PHE A 206 13.94 17.02 8.18
N VAL A 207 13.61 18.16 7.58
CA VAL A 207 13.45 19.45 8.26
C VAL A 207 11.98 19.66 8.58
N LEU A 208 11.70 20.08 9.80
CA LEU A 208 10.36 20.40 10.27
C LEU A 208 9.91 21.79 9.80
N SER A 209 8.61 22.02 9.85
CA SER A 209 8.04 23.34 9.59
C SER A 209 8.57 24.38 10.57
N LYS A 210 8.80 25.61 10.08
CA LYS A 210 9.10 26.78 10.92
C LYS A 210 7.91 27.19 11.80
N ASN A 211 6.72 26.67 11.49
CA ASN A 211 5.49 26.91 12.26
C ASN A 211 5.24 25.86 13.35
N LEU A 212 6.14 24.88 13.52
CA LEU A 212 6.06 23.93 14.63
C LEU A 212 6.25 24.68 15.95
N ALA A 213 5.39 24.43 16.93
CA ALA A 213 5.62 24.89 18.31
C ALA A 213 6.86 24.16 18.87
N PRO A 214 7.95 24.88 19.21
CA PRO A 214 9.16 24.25 19.71
C PRO A 214 8.96 23.66 21.11
N ASN A 215 9.78 22.66 21.45
CA ASN A 215 9.87 22.11 22.79
C ASN A 215 11.33 21.74 23.08
N ASP A 216 11.63 21.24 24.30
CA ASP A 216 13.00 20.93 24.76
C ASP A 216 13.78 19.95 23.85
N TYR A 217 13.11 19.25 22.95
CA TYR A 217 13.69 18.19 22.13
C TYR A 217 13.60 18.45 20.62
N GLN A 218 12.83 19.47 20.22
CA GLN A 218 12.62 19.74 18.81
C GLN A 218 12.40 21.23 18.55
N GLU A 219 13.26 21.82 17.74
CA GLU A 219 13.19 23.22 17.31
C GLU A 219 12.30 23.38 16.06
N ALA A 220 11.62 24.51 15.97
CA ALA A 220 10.90 24.93 14.76
C ALA A 220 11.88 25.09 13.59
N GLY A 221 11.60 24.51 12.42
CA GLY A 221 12.51 24.52 11.28
C GLY A 221 13.80 23.72 11.48
N GLY A 222 13.97 23.03 12.62
CA GLY A 222 15.10 22.17 12.90
C GLY A 222 15.01 20.80 12.21
N LYS A 223 16.14 20.07 12.17
CA LYS A 223 16.14 18.69 11.67
C LYS A 223 15.40 17.77 12.63
N ARG A 224 14.47 16.98 12.10
CA ARG A 224 13.79 15.95 12.87
C ARG A 224 14.78 14.84 13.24
N PHE A 225 15.08 14.71 14.52
CA PHE A 225 16.05 13.74 14.99
C PHE A 225 15.59 12.30 14.69
N HIS A 226 16.51 11.46 14.21
CA HIS A 226 16.29 10.04 13.93
C HIS A 226 15.08 9.78 13.01
N SER A 227 15.09 10.41 11.82
CA SER A 227 14.02 10.32 10.82
C SER A 227 14.51 9.92 9.43
N GLY A 228 15.78 9.54 9.33
CA GLY A 228 16.40 9.12 8.07
C GLY A 228 15.90 7.75 7.59
N TYR A 229 16.07 7.49 6.30
CA TYR A 229 15.82 6.17 5.72
C TYR A 229 16.53 5.97 4.40
N PHE A 230 16.71 4.72 4.02
CA PHE A 230 17.26 4.35 2.73
C PHE A 230 16.53 3.13 2.16
N ASP A 231 15.85 3.30 1.03
CA ASP A 231 15.14 2.26 0.31
C ASP A 231 15.87 1.95 -0.99
N LYS A 232 16.01 0.67 -1.31
CA LYS A 232 16.49 0.16 -2.60
C LYS A 232 15.50 -0.87 -3.12
N LYS A 233 15.26 -0.85 -4.42
CA LYS A 233 14.45 -1.87 -5.08
C LYS A 233 15.09 -2.28 -6.39
N ILE A 234 15.14 -3.58 -6.63
CA ILE A 234 15.44 -4.16 -7.93
C ILE A 234 14.30 -5.10 -8.30
N SER A 235 13.85 -5.02 -9.54
CA SER A 235 12.87 -5.96 -10.07
C SER A 235 13.26 -6.40 -11.48
N ALA A 236 12.91 -7.63 -11.82
CA ALA A 236 13.09 -8.19 -13.14
C ALA A 236 11.84 -8.98 -13.55
N LYS A 237 11.45 -8.87 -14.80
CA LYS A 237 10.35 -9.65 -15.37
C LYS A 237 10.72 -10.10 -16.77
N ILE A 238 10.53 -11.37 -17.06
CA ILE A 238 10.64 -11.94 -18.40
C ILE A 238 9.31 -12.58 -18.78
N GLY A 239 8.91 -12.47 -20.03
CA GLY A 239 7.67 -13.05 -20.50
C GLY A 239 7.77 -13.63 -21.90
N TYR A 240 6.93 -14.63 -22.14
CA TYR A 240 6.76 -15.31 -23.42
C TYR A 240 5.29 -15.22 -23.82
N THR A 241 5.02 -14.65 -24.98
CA THR A 241 3.70 -14.48 -25.59
C THR A 241 3.68 -15.25 -26.93
N PRO A 242 3.47 -16.58 -26.89
CA PRO A 242 3.56 -17.44 -28.11
C PRO A 242 2.56 -17.04 -29.20
N ASN A 243 1.44 -16.43 -28.80
CA ASN A 243 0.34 -15.98 -29.65
C ASN A 243 -0.36 -14.77 -29.00
N GLU A 244 -1.45 -14.29 -29.58
CA GLU A 244 -2.22 -13.12 -29.12
C GLU A 244 -2.98 -13.34 -27.80
N THR A 245 -3.17 -14.58 -27.36
CA THR A 245 -4.02 -14.94 -26.22
C THR A 245 -3.24 -15.38 -25.00
N ASP A 246 -2.07 -16.01 -25.20
CA ASP A 246 -1.33 -16.69 -24.14
C ASP A 246 -0.13 -15.87 -23.68
N GLU A 247 0.14 -15.90 -22.39
CA GLU A 247 1.28 -15.25 -21.76
C GLU A 247 1.82 -16.09 -20.61
N TYR A 248 3.13 -16.23 -20.55
CA TYR A 248 3.88 -16.91 -19.49
C TYR A 248 4.96 -15.97 -18.99
N ALA A 249 4.97 -15.63 -17.71
CA ALA A 249 5.92 -14.69 -17.17
C ALA A 249 6.55 -15.19 -15.87
N LEU A 250 7.82 -14.85 -15.68
CA LEU A 250 8.53 -14.98 -14.43
C LEU A 250 8.91 -13.59 -13.93
N GLY A 251 8.72 -13.34 -12.65
CA GLY A 251 9.04 -12.08 -12.01
C GLY A 251 9.83 -12.26 -10.72
N PHE A 252 10.70 -11.31 -10.48
CA PHE A 252 11.52 -11.19 -9.30
C PHE A 252 11.47 -9.77 -8.78
N VAL A 253 11.33 -9.60 -7.47
CA VAL A 253 11.38 -8.29 -6.79
C VAL A 253 12.21 -8.47 -5.53
N ASN A 254 13.20 -7.61 -5.33
CA ASN A 254 13.90 -7.48 -4.07
C ASN A 254 13.87 -6.02 -3.63
N GLN A 255 13.29 -5.77 -2.48
CA GLN A 255 13.28 -4.48 -1.82
C GLN A 255 14.01 -4.58 -0.49
N GLN A 256 14.92 -3.65 -0.27
CA GLN A 256 15.70 -3.52 0.96
C GLN A 256 15.52 -2.11 1.49
N ALA A 257 15.34 -2.00 2.79
CA ALA A 257 15.24 -0.73 3.48
C ALA A 257 15.97 -0.76 4.81
N ASN A 258 16.43 0.40 5.23
CA ASN A 258 16.66 0.70 6.63
C ASN A 258 15.93 2.00 6.98
N LYS A 259 15.45 2.12 8.18
CA LYS A 259 14.73 3.32 8.62
C LYS A 259 14.93 3.59 10.09
N ASP A 260 15.13 4.84 10.39
CA ASP A 260 15.09 5.39 11.73
C ASP A 260 13.63 5.51 12.21
N ILE A 261 13.42 5.47 13.52
CA ILE A 261 12.12 5.70 14.14
C ILE A 261 12.24 6.87 15.10
N SER A 262 11.71 8.02 14.69
CA SER A 262 11.65 9.20 15.53
C SER A 262 10.80 8.94 16.77
N PHE A 263 11.12 9.57 17.87
CA PHE A 263 10.35 9.51 19.11
C PHE A 263 9.14 10.45 19.10
N ASN A 264 8.18 10.22 19.99
CA ASN A 264 7.05 11.13 20.20
C ASN A 264 7.53 12.36 20.96
N ILE A 265 7.42 13.56 20.35
CA ILE A 265 7.92 14.81 20.94
C ILE A 265 7.12 15.31 22.16
N TYR A 266 5.92 14.79 22.39
CA TYR A 266 5.07 15.19 23.52
C TYR A 266 5.01 14.13 24.65
N SER A 267 5.68 12.99 24.51
CA SER A 267 5.61 11.88 25.46
C SER A 267 6.97 11.24 25.73
N ILE A 268 7.95 12.04 26.08
CA ILE A 268 9.37 11.63 26.11
C ILE A 268 9.67 10.57 27.17
N GLY A 269 9.06 10.65 28.35
CA GLY A 269 9.26 9.66 29.41
C GLY A 269 8.78 8.22 29.07
N ASN A 270 7.91 8.07 28.08
CA ASN A 270 7.34 6.80 27.65
C ASN A 270 7.74 6.42 26.21
N ASN A 271 8.85 6.96 25.71
CA ASN A 271 9.29 6.67 24.35
C ASN A 271 9.93 5.28 24.21
N SER A 272 9.68 4.70 23.05
CA SER A 272 10.41 3.53 22.55
C SER A 272 11.46 4.04 21.56
N TRP A 273 12.74 3.94 21.92
CA TRP A 273 13.87 4.39 21.10
C TRP A 273 14.25 3.26 20.14
N ARG A 274 13.78 3.32 18.90
CA ARG A 274 13.85 2.21 17.95
C ARG A 274 14.42 2.62 16.61
N ASP A 275 14.93 1.63 15.89
CA ASP A 275 15.21 1.68 14.46
C ASP A 275 14.95 0.32 13.79
N TYR A 276 14.95 0.31 12.47
CA TYR A 276 15.01 -0.88 11.64
C TYR A 276 16.27 -0.81 10.78
N PRO A 277 17.40 -1.37 11.23
CA PRO A 277 18.61 -1.44 10.40
C PRO A 277 18.41 -2.33 9.16
N ILE A 278 17.48 -3.28 9.21
CA ILE A 278 17.13 -4.16 8.09
C ILE A 278 15.60 -4.29 8.00
N TYR A 279 15.06 -4.05 6.81
CA TYR A 279 13.65 -4.23 6.48
C TYR A 279 13.53 -4.67 5.02
N ASN A 280 13.63 -5.98 4.77
CA ASN A 280 13.81 -6.55 3.44
C ASN A 280 12.63 -7.43 3.03
N LYS A 281 12.24 -7.33 1.75
CA LYS A 281 11.27 -8.21 1.11
C LYS A 281 11.82 -8.71 -0.22
N THR A 282 11.70 -10.02 -0.45
CA THR A 282 12.04 -10.67 -1.72
C THR A 282 10.86 -11.48 -2.20
N SER A 283 10.46 -11.29 -3.45
CA SER A 283 9.38 -12.03 -4.10
C SER A 283 9.88 -12.69 -5.37
N LEU A 284 9.53 -13.96 -5.55
CA LEU A 284 9.70 -14.70 -6.80
C LEU A 284 8.33 -15.23 -7.20
N TYR A 285 7.93 -15.02 -8.45
CA TYR A 285 6.62 -15.47 -8.92
C TYR A 285 6.63 -15.91 -10.38
N ALA A 286 5.74 -16.83 -10.68
CA ALA A 286 5.42 -17.27 -12.04
C ALA A 286 3.94 -16.97 -12.32
N LYS A 287 3.64 -16.53 -13.52
CA LYS A 287 2.28 -16.21 -13.96
C LYS A 287 2.02 -16.80 -15.34
N THR A 288 0.81 -17.32 -15.52
CA THR A 288 0.37 -17.80 -16.83
C THR A 288 -1.02 -17.28 -17.16
N LYS A 289 -1.23 -17.04 -18.42
CA LYS A 289 -2.54 -16.88 -19.05
C LYS A 289 -2.57 -17.82 -20.26
N THR A 290 -3.49 -18.75 -20.29
CA THR A 290 -3.59 -19.74 -21.35
C THR A 290 -5.03 -19.85 -21.83
N LYS A 291 -5.27 -19.71 -23.12
CA LYS A 291 -6.57 -19.99 -23.73
C LYS A 291 -6.73 -21.51 -23.86
N ILE A 292 -7.63 -22.09 -23.08
CA ILE A 292 -7.84 -23.56 -23.03
C ILE A 292 -9.02 -24.03 -23.87
N ALA A 293 -9.93 -23.12 -24.23
CA ALA A 293 -11.06 -23.36 -25.14
C ALA A 293 -11.50 -22.01 -25.74
N PRO A 294 -12.41 -22.00 -26.76
CA PRO A 294 -13.02 -20.74 -27.21
C PRO A 294 -13.56 -19.93 -26.05
N GLU A 295 -13.16 -18.65 -25.97
CA GLU A 295 -13.57 -17.69 -24.92
C GLU A 295 -13.34 -18.17 -23.48
N THR A 296 -12.47 -19.18 -23.27
CA THR A 296 -12.17 -19.75 -21.95
C THR A 296 -10.67 -19.69 -21.69
N PHE A 297 -10.32 -19.09 -20.55
CA PHE A 297 -8.94 -18.85 -20.14
C PHE A 297 -8.67 -19.47 -18.78
N MET A 298 -7.47 -19.99 -18.62
CA MET A 298 -6.87 -20.39 -17.36
C MET A 298 -5.76 -19.43 -17.01
N TYR A 299 -5.78 -18.95 -15.78
CA TYR A 299 -4.72 -18.12 -15.19
C TYR A 299 -4.13 -18.83 -13.99
N PHE A 300 -2.82 -18.83 -13.89
CA PHE A 300 -2.14 -19.33 -12.71
C PHE A 300 -1.11 -18.29 -12.23
N THR A 301 -1.05 -18.09 -10.92
CA THR A 301 0.00 -17.32 -10.25
C THR A 301 0.56 -18.18 -9.13
N GLY A 302 1.81 -18.60 -9.22
CA GLY A 302 2.54 -19.24 -8.14
C GLY A 302 3.60 -18.28 -7.59
N TYR A 303 3.80 -18.25 -6.27
CA TYR A 303 4.75 -17.31 -5.67
C TYR A 303 5.43 -17.87 -4.43
N TYR A 304 6.61 -17.30 -4.16
CA TYR A 304 7.37 -17.43 -2.93
C TYR A 304 7.83 -16.04 -2.50
N ASP A 305 7.42 -15.63 -1.30
CA ASP A 305 7.78 -14.37 -0.67
C ASP A 305 8.62 -14.63 0.57
N LYS A 306 9.73 -13.90 0.71
CA LYS A 306 10.54 -13.88 1.91
C LYS A 306 10.55 -12.47 2.48
N TYR A 307 10.35 -12.37 3.77
CA TYR A 307 10.45 -11.13 4.52
C TYR A 307 11.46 -11.31 5.66
N TYR A 308 12.35 -10.33 5.83
CA TYR A 308 13.34 -10.32 6.89
C TYR A 308 13.49 -8.92 7.45
N ASN A 309 13.32 -8.77 8.76
CA ASN A 309 13.63 -7.52 9.43
C ASN A 309 14.37 -7.71 10.75
N GLU A 310 15.10 -6.67 11.11
CA GLU A 310 15.64 -6.48 12.45
C GLU A 310 15.08 -5.17 13.00
N MET A 311 14.50 -5.22 14.20
CA MET A 311 14.07 -4.04 14.96
C MET A 311 14.88 -3.95 16.24
N HIS A 312 15.59 -2.85 16.45
CA HIS A 312 16.34 -2.59 17.64
C HIS A 312 15.58 -1.63 18.55
N GLN A 313 15.58 -1.89 19.85
CA GLN A 313 15.11 -0.97 20.88
C GLN A 313 16.23 -0.66 21.86
N TYR A 314 16.56 0.61 22.00
CA TYR A 314 17.66 1.14 22.79
C TYR A 314 17.21 1.67 24.14
N ASP A 315 18.18 1.92 25.04
CA ASP A 315 17.98 2.46 26.38
C ASP A 315 17.40 3.88 26.37
N ASN A 316 17.84 4.71 25.41
CA ASN A 316 17.52 6.14 25.37
C ASN A 316 17.73 6.72 23.96
N HIS A 317 17.51 8.04 23.84
CA HIS A 317 17.59 8.81 22.61
C HIS A 317 18.98 8.88 21.95
N LEU A 318 20.03 8.36 22.57
CA LEU A 318 21.35 8.27 21.97
C LEU A 318 21.48 7.08 21.02
N TYR A 319 20.57 6.10 21.06
CA TYR A 319 20.54 4.91 20.19
C TYR A 319 21.87 4.15 20.17
N ARG A 320 22.47 3.94 21.37
CA ARG A 320 23.80 3.30 21.49
C ARG A 320 23.80 1.98 22.24
N THR A 321 23.05 1.89 23.33
CA THR A 321 23.08 0.75 24.25
C THR A 321 21.72 0.14 24.46
N MET A 322 21.70 -1.15 24.82
CA MET A 322 20.52 -1.98 25.06
C MET A 322 20.65 -2.72 26.40
N ASN A 323 20.92 -1.99 27.49
CA ASN A 323 21.19 -2.56 28.79
C ASN A 323 19.93 -2.77 29.64
N MET A 324 18.87 -2.01 29.39
CA MET A 324 17.63 -2.07 30.14
C MET A 324 16.80 -3.31 29.80
N ASN A 325 15.96 -3.78 30.73
CA ASN A 325 15.16 -5.00 30.55
C ASN A 325 14.13 -4.91 29.39
N TYR A 326 13.73 -3.69 29.00
CA TYR A 326 12.78 -3.47 27.92
C TYR A 326 13.44 -3.33 26.55
N THR A 327 14.78 -3.37 26.46
CA THR A 327 15.52 -3.25 25.21
C THR A 327 15.74 -4.61 24.57
N PHE A 328 15.82 -4.63 23.25
CA PHE A 328 15.93 -5.87 22.49
C PHE A 328 16.48 -5.64 21.08
N LYS A 329 16.92 -6.73 20.48
CA LYS A 329 17.22 -6.87 19.07
C LYS A 329 16.29 -7.95 18.51
N SER A 330 15.11 -7.57 18.03
CA SER A 330 14.09 -8.49 17.50
C SER A 330 14.34 -8.80 16.04
N ILE A 331 14.33 -10.07 15.67
CA ILE A 331 14.50 -10.57 14.31
C ILE A 331 13.23 -11.28 13.87
N TYR A 332 12.70 -10.91 12.68
CA TYR A 332 11.66 -11.63 11.96
C TYR A 332 12.27 -12.25 10.69
N ASN A 333 11.99 -13.53 10.48
CA ASN A 333 12.44 -14.27 9.31
C ASN A 333 11.29 -15.09 8.74
N ASP A 334 10.47 -14.43 7.94
CA ASP A 334 9.18 -14.93 7.46
C ASP A 334 9.26 -15.40 6.03
N TYR A 335 8.37 -16.33 5.66
CA TYR A 335 8.06 -16.59 4.28
C TYR A 335 6.60 -16.96 4.06
N SER A 336 6.13 -16.67 2.86
CA SER A 336 4.84 -17.13 2.34
C SER A 336 5.03 -17.80 1.00
N ALA A 337 4.35 -18.91 0.77
CA ALA A 337 4.29 -19.57 -0.52
C ALA A 337 2.83 -19.85 -0.88
N GLY A 338 2.47 -19.69 -2.14
CA GLY A 338 1.09 -19.91 -2.53
C GLY A 338 0.88 -20.04 -4.02
N GLY A 339 -0.34 -20.47 -4.36
CA GLY A 339 -0.81 -20.62 -5.72
C GLY A 339 -2.26 -20.16 -5.88
N ILE A 340 -2.52 -19.40 -6.94
CA ILE A 340 -3.85 -18.92 -7.33
C ILE A 340 -4.14 -19.46 -8.72
N LEU A 341 -5.18 -20.27 -8.84
CA LEU A 341 -5.67 -20.80 -10.12
C LEU A 341 -7.05 -20.20 -10.39
N THR A 342 -7.19 -19.53 -11.53
CA THR A 342 -8.45 -18.92 -11.96
C THR A 342 -8.83 -19.42 -13.35
N PHE A 343 -10.08 -19.85 -13.50
CA PHE A 343 -10.72 -20.12 -14.78
C PHE A 343 -11.74 -19.03 -15.06
N SER A 344 -11.70 -18.49 -16.28
CA SER A 344 -12.66 -17.48 -16.71
C SER A 344 -13.20 -17.81 -18.08
N THR A 345 -14.54 -17.78 -18.26
CA THR A 345 -15.18 -18.12 -19.52
C THR A 345 -16.31 -17.17 -19.88
N LEU A 346 -16.43 -16.86 -21.17
CA LEU A 346 -17.55 -16.20 -21.84
C LEU A 346 -18.32 -17.17 -22.76
N ALA A 347 -17.95 -18.46 -22.77
CA ALA A 347 -18.54 -19.45 -23.68
C ALA A 347 -20.04 -19.71 -23.42
N LEU A 348 -20.55 -19.34 -22.25
CA LEU A 348 -21.98 -19.37 -21.96
C LEU A 348 -22.62 -18.02 -22.33
N ASN A 349 -23.58 -18.08 -23.23
CA ASN A 349 -24.25 -16.86 -23.70
C ASN A 349 -24.73 -15.98 -22.54
N ARG A 350 -24.39 -14.69 -22.58
CA ARG A 350 -24.74 -13.68 -21.57
C ARG A 350 -24.12 -13.87 -20.17
N ASN A 351 -23.16 -14.79 -19.99
CA ASN A 351 -22.52 -15.05 -18.72
C ASN A 351 -21.01 -14.85 -18.85
N ALA A 352 -20.41 -14.23 -17.82
CA ALA A 352 -18.97 -14.14 -17.64
C ALA A 352 -18.61 -14.78 -16.30
N ILE A 353 -18.31 -16.08 -16.35
CA ILE A 353 -18.06 -16.88 -15.16
C ILE A 353 -16.59 -16.86 -14.81
N THR A 354 -16.29 -16.65 -13.54
CA THR A 354 -14.95 -16.75 -12.98
C THR A 354 -14.97 -17.71 -11.80
N PHE A 355 -14.12 -18.74 -11.85
CA PHE A 355 -13.89 -19.69 -10.77
C PHE A 355 -12.44 -19.57 -10.31
N THR A 356 -12.21 -19.44 -9.00
CA THR A 356 -10.87 -19.28 -8.43
C THR A 356 -10.64 -20.22 -7.27
N ILE A 357 -9.45 -20.84 -7.24
CA ILE A 357 -8.93 -21.61 -6.10
C ILE A 357 -7.61 -20.95 -5.70
N ASN A 358 -7.38 -20.80 -4.41
CA ASN A 358 -6.12 -20.33 -3.86
C ASN A 358 -5.75 -21.14 -2.63
N GLU A 359 -4.47 -21.46 -2.55
CA GLU A 359 -3.87 -22.01 -1.34
C GLU A 359 -2.60 -21.24 -1.01
N LYS A 360 -2.45 -20.92 0.28
CA LYS A 360 -1.35 -20.12 0.80
C LYS A 360 -0.86 -20.69 2.12
N TYR A 361 0.43 -20.84 2.23
CA TYR A 361 1.14 -21.23 3.44
C TYR A 361 1.98 -20.05 3.94
N ASP A 362 1.78 -19.67 5.20
CA ASP A 362 2.49 -18.62 5.91
C ASP A 362 3.34 -19.20 7.03
N HIS A 363 4.60 -18.79 7.14
CA HIS A 363 5.51 -19.14 8.23
C HIS A 363 6.17 -17.87 8.76
N HIS A 364 5.87 -17.53 9.99
CA HIS A 364 6.56 -16.50 10.76
C HIS A 364 7.54 -17.14 11.73
N LYS A 365 8.75 -16.57 11.83
CA LYS A 365 9.77 -16.90 12.80
C LYS A 365 10.26 -15.64 13.46
N GLU A 366 10.30 -15.65 14.79
CA GLU A 366 10.82 -14.53 15.57
C GLU A 366 11.70 -14.99 16.74
N HIS A 367 12.64 -14.14 17.13
CA HIS A 367 13.38 -14.24 18.37
C HIS A 367 14.06 -12.91 18.70
N ASN A 368 14.40 -12.70 19.95
CA ASN A 368 15.34 -11.66 20.33
C ASN A 368 16.77 -12.22 20.23
N ALA A 369 17.59 -11.59 19.38
CA ALA A 369 18.97 -11.98 19.22
C ALA A 369 19.83 -11.54 20.43
N GLU A 370 20.92 -12.23 20.62
CA GLU A 370 21.94 -11.83 21.59
C GLU A 370 22.51 -10.44 21.26
N VAL A 371 22.84 -9.68 22.30
CA VAL A 371 23.55 -8.42 22.20
C VAL A 371 24.93 -8.57 22.86
N ALA A 372 25.97 -8.51 22.04
CA ALA A 372 27.35 -8.67 22.52
C ALA A 372 27.73 -7.49 23.43
N ALA A 373 28.56 -7.78 24.45
CA ALA A 373 29.15 -6.74 25.28
C ALA A 373 30.07 -5.84 24.44
N ASN A 374 30.02 -4.53 24.68
CA ASN A 374 30.94 -3.56 24.11
C ASN A 374 31.31 -2.51 25.19
N PRO A 375 32.42 -2.73 25.91
CA PRO A 375 32.84 -1.85 26.99
C PRO A 375 33.12 -0.40 26.54
N ALA A 376 33.50 -0.18 25.28
CA ALA A 376 33.80 1.15 24.74
C ALA A 376 32.58 2.09 24.76
N ILE A 377 31.36 1.54 24.76
CA ILE A 377 30.12 2.30 24.82
C ILE A 377 29.29 1.96 26.07
N GLY A 378 29.80 1.14 26.98
CA GLY A 378 29.09 0.70 28.17
C GLY A 378 27.98 -0.33 27.90
N GLN A 379 28.02 -1.06 26.77
CA GLN A 379 27.09 -2.14 26.46
C GLN A 379 27.45 -3.39 27.26
N ILE A 380 26.52 -3.92 28.05
CA ILE A 380 26.64 -5.22 28.70
C ILE A 380 26.13 -6.35 27.79
N PHE A 381 26.60 -7.57 28.04
CA PHE A 381 26.08 -8.75 27.36
C PHE A 381 24.61 -8.98 27.69
N LYS A 382 23.81 -9.33 26.68
CA LYS A 382 22.41 -9.71 26.85
C LYS A 382 22.15 -10.98 26.05
N ALA A 383 21.67 -12.02 26.73
CA ALA A 383 21.37 -13.30 26.11
C ALA A 383 20.24 -13.19 25.10
N GLY A 384 20.31 -13.96 24.03
CA GLY A 384 19.22 -14.14 23.07
C GLY A 384 18.15 -15.11 23.59
N GLU A 385 17.07 -15.20 22.84
CA GLU A 385 15.95 -16.10 23.06
C GLU A 385 15.94 -17.20 21.97
N PRO A 386 15.35 -18.39 22.25
CA PRO A 386 15.15 -19.39 21.21
C PRO A 386 14.18 -18.91 20.13
N GLU A 387 14.38 -19.36 18.89
CA GLU A 387 13.50 -19.02 17.76
C GLU A 387 12.11 -19.64 17.94
N GLN A 388 11.10 -18.81 17.80
CA GLN A 388 9.67 -19.14 17.89
C GLN A 388 9.11 -19.22 16.48
N SER A 389 8.08 -20.07 16.28
CA SER A 389 7.51 -20.35 14.96
C SER A 389 5.98 -20.31 14.98
N TYR A 390 5.39 -19.66 13.96
CA TYR A 390 3.96 -19.65 13.74
C TYR A 390 3.66 -20.01 12.27
N LYS A 391 2.75 -20.98 12.06
CA LYS A 391 2.45 -21.52 10.73
C LYS A 391 0.96 -21.55 10.50
N ASP A 392 0.50 -20.91 9.44
CA ASP A 392 -0.90 -20.93 8.99
C ASP A 392 -0.97 -21.46 7.55
N ASN A 393 -2.00 -22.23 7.26
CA ASN A 393 -2.46 -22.51 5.92
C ASN A 393 -3.79 -21.80 5.67
N THR A 394 -3.94 -21.14 4.53
CA THR A 394 -5.17 -20.46 4.13
C THR A 394 -5.60 -20.97 2.76
N PHE A 395 -6.81 -21.48 2.69
CA PHE A 395 -7.44 -21.99 1.48
C PHE A 395 -8.69 -21.18 1.17
N TYR A 396 -8.94 -20.86 -0.09
CA TYR A 396 -10.26 -20.42 -0.51
C TYR A 396 -10.62 -20.93 -1.91
N VAL A 397 -11.93 -21.04 -2.12
CA VAL A 397 -12.55 -21.31 -3.42
C VAL A 397 -13.69 -20.33 -3.63
N GLY A 398 -13.78 -19.74 -4.82
CA GLY A 398 -14.80 -18.75 -5.16
C GLY A 398 -15.34 -18.90 -6.56
N LEU A 399 -16.61 -18.60 -6.72
CA LEU A 399 -17.32 -18.57 -7.98
C LEU A 399 -18.03 -17.22 -8.13
N GLU A 400 -17.92 -16.64 -9.31
CA GLU A 400 -18.54 -15.35 -9.66
C GLU A 400 -19.11 -15.45 -11.06
N ASP A 401 -20.30 -14.89 -11.27
CA ASP A 401 -20.89 -14.71 -12.58
C ASP A 401 -21.36 -13.26 -12.78
N VAL A 402 -21.01 -12.71 -13.92
CA VAL A 402 -21.58 -11.44 -14.41
C VAL A 402 -22.54 -11.78 -15.53
N ILE A 403 -23.83 -11.62 -15.25
CA ILE A 403 -24.93 -12.02 -16.13
C ILE A 403 -25.43 -10.80 -16.88
N THR A 404 -25.40 -10.82 -18.21
CA THR A 404 -25.98 -9.78 -19.06
C THR A 404 -27.48 -10.04 -19.19
N LEU A 405 -28.30 -9.34 -18.40
CA LEU A 405 -29.76 -9.47 -18.45
C LEU A 405 -30.35 -8.77 -19.69
N THR A 406 -29.86 -7.56 -19.96
CA THR A 406 -30.17 -6.77 -21.16
C THR A 406 -28.91 -6.00 -21.59
N ASP A 407 -28.96 -5.27 -22.71
CA ASP A 407 -27.84 -4.45 -23.19
C ASP A 407 -27.45 -3.33 -22.22
N TRP A 408 -28.39 -2.92 -21.35
CA TRP A 408 -28.21 -1.84 -20.38
C TRP A 408 -28.19 -2.31 -18.91
N LEU A 409 -28.40 -3.62 -18.64
CA LEU A 409 -28.45 -4.17 -17.28
C LEU A 409 -27.66 -5.45 -17.14
N ASN A 410 -26.67 -5.46 -16.25
CA ASN A 410 -25.97 -6.66 -15.82
C ASN A 410 -26.26 -6.95 -14.34
N ALA A 411 -26.37 -8.22 -14.00
CA ALA A 411 -26.35 -8.70 -12.62
C ALA A 411 -24.98 -9.32 -12.30
N VAL A 412 -24.52 -9.17 -11.08
CA VAL A 412 -23.30 -9.80 -10.57
C VAL A 412 -23.70 -10.62 -9.36
N VAL A 413 -23.30 -11.89 -9.35
CA VAL A 413 -23.48 -12.79 -8.22
C VAL A 413 -22.16 -13.52 -7.93
N GLY A 414 -21.87 -13.77 -6.67
CA GLY A 414 -20.66 -14.50 -6.31
C GLY A 414 -20.73 -15.04 -4.90
N ALA A 415 -20.03 -16.16 -4.71
CA ALA A 415 -19.86 -16.81 -3.42
C ALA A 415 -18.45 -17.35 -3.27
N SER A 416 -17.94 -17.37 -2.04
CA SER A 416 -16.68 -18.05 -1.73
C SER A 416 -16.72 -18.74 -0.37
N TYR A 417 -16.00 -19.83 -0.28
CA TYR A 417 -15.65 -20.50 0.97
C TYR A 417 -14.18 -20.22 1.27
N ASN A 418 -13.93 -19.79 2.49
CA ASN A 418 -12.61 -19.42 2.98
C ASN A 418 -12.31 -20.21 4.24
N GLN A 419 -11.10 -20.74 4.39
CA GLN A 419 -10.65 -21.46 5.57
C GLN A 419 -9.21 -21.04 5.90
N ARG A 420 -8.95 -20.84 7.18
CA ARG A 420 -7.60 -20.73 7.73
C ARG A 420 -7.40 -21.82 8.76
N LYS A 421 -6.31 -22.58 8.65
CA LYS A 421 -5.87 -23.59 9.59
C LYS A 421 -4.55 -23.13 10.22
N ASN A 422 -4.52 -23.00 11.53
CA ASN A 422 -3.28 -22.83 12.28
C ASN A 422 -2.62 -24.21 12.43
N ILE A 423 -1.37 -24.33 12.01
CA ILE A 423 -0.58 -25.58 12.01
C ILE A 423 0.33 -25.63 13.22
N LEU A 424 0.92 -24.47 13.60
CA LEU A 424 1.85 -24.33 14.70
C LEU A 424 1.78 -22.90 15.23
N ALA A 425 1.87 -22.74 16.54
CA ALA A 425 2.06 -21.45 17.18
C ALA A 425 2.86 -21.64 18.47
N GLN A 426 4.10 -21.16 18.46
CA GLN A 426 5.07 -21.30 19.54
C GLN A 426 5.42 -19.95 20.14
N GLU A 427 5.65 -19.90 21.42
CA GLU A 427 6.08 -18.71 22.15
C GLU A 427 7.16 -19.06 23.15
N TYR A 428 8.11 -18.13 23.36
CA TYR A 428 9.04 -18.15 24.46
C TYR A 428 8.81 -16.94 25.36
N GLY A 429 8.54 -17.16 26.63
CA GLY A 429 8.29 -16.08 27.56
C GLY A 429 7.51 -16.52 28.79
N THR A 430 6.58 -15.68 29.24
CA THR A 430 5.69 -16.05 30.35
C THR A 430 4.48 -16.80 29.79
N HIS A 431 4.32 -18.06 30.21
CA HIS A 431 3.22 -18.91 29.77
C HIS A 431 1.87 -18.28 30.13
N TYR A 432 1.02 -18.06 29.15
CA TYR A 432 -0.20 -17.24 29.23
C TYR A 432 -1.29 -17.79 30.19
N LEU A 433 -1.26 -19.10 30.52
CA LEU A 433 -2.18 -19.73 31.46
C LEU A 433 -1.55 -19.92 32.84
N THR A 434 -0.31 -20.41 32.92
CA THR A 434 0.33 -20.80 34.19
C THR A 434 1.10 -19.67 34.87
N GLY A 435 1.46 -18.62 34.10
CA GLY A 435 2.30 -17.52 34.60
C GLY A 435 3.78 -17.88 34.78
N GLN A 436 4.21 -19.10 34.42
CA GLN A 436 5.61 -19.51 34.49
C GLN A 436 6.45 -18.73 33.47
N SER A 437 7.50 -18.07 33.92
CA SER A 437 8.35 -17.23 33.06
C SER A 437 9.50 -18.02 32.43
N ASN A 438 10.02 -17.54 31.29
CA ASN A 438 11.16 -18.08 30.56
C ASN A 438 10.95 -19.53 30.11
N VAL A 439 9.74 -19.86 29.69
CA VAL A 439 9.41 -21.19 29.16
C VAL A 439 9.09 -21.13 27.69
N PHE A 440 9.41 -22.20 26.98
CA PHE A 440 9.01 -22.43 25.60
C PHE A 440 7.73 -23.28 25.60
N TYR A 441 6.68 -22.83 24.90
CA TYR A 441 5.40 -23.52 24.90
C TYR A 441 4.67 -23.35 23.57
N ASP A 442 3.72 -24.24 23.30
CA ASP A 442 2.85 -24.19 22.12
C ASP A 442 1.46 -23.67 22.54
N PHE A 443 0.90 -22.81 21.69
CA PHE A 443 -0.52 -22.46 21.77
C PHE A 443 -1.38 -23.56 21.14
N PRO A 444 -2.67 -23.68 21.55
CA PRO A 444 -3.61 -24.55 20.87
C PRO A 444 -3.72 -24.20 19.39
N THR A 445 -3.70 -25.21 18.54
CA THR A 445 -3.96 -25.08 17.10
C THR A 445 -5.45 -25.25 16.80
N GLY A 446 -5.93 -24.67 15.70
CA GLY A 446 -7.33 -24.75 15.31
C GLY A 446 -7.56 -24.28 13.88
N SER A 447 -8.82 -24.33 13.47
CA SER A 447 -9.25 -23.80 12.17
C SER A 447 -10.41 -22.84 12.34
N ASP A 448 -10.50 -21.90 11.42
CA ASP A 448 -11.61 -20.97 11.28
C ASP A 448 -12.05 -20.92 9.82
N SER A 449 -13.34 -20.79 9.55
CA SER A 449 -13.88 -20.77 8.20
C SER A 449 -15.00 -19.75 8.07
N ALA A 450 -15.17 -19.25 6.84
CA ALA A 450 -16.18 -18.26 6.53
C ALA A 450 -16.73 -18.45 5.12
N PHE A 451 -18.04 -18.21 4.97
CA PHE A 451 -18.70 -18.07 3.67
C PHE A 451 -18.94 -16.59 3.40
N ASP A 452 -18.50 -16.14 2.23
CA ASP A 452 -18.71 -14.79 1.74
C ASP A 452 -19.62 -14.83 0.50
N PHE A 453 -20.45 -13.79 0.36
CA PHE A 453 -21.40 -13.67 -0.72
C PHE A 453 -21.44 -12.24 -1.23
N LYS A 454 -21.73 -12.07 -2.51
CA LYS A 454 -22.03 -10.77 -3.11
C LYS A 454 -23.13 -10.87 -4.14
N GLY A 455 -23.89 -9.79 -4.25
CA GLY A 455 -24.84 -9.57 -5.32
C GLY A 455 -24.85 -8.09 -5.71
N GLY A 456 -25.12 -7.82 -6.98
CA GLY A 456 -25.19 -6.45 -7.44
C GLY A 456 -25.80 -6.32 -8.82
N LEU A 457 -26.14 -5.09 -9.15
CA LEU A 457 -26.68 -4.68 -10.45
C LEU A 457 -25.81 -3.56 -11.03
N ILE A 458 -25.49 -3.67 -12.30
CA ILE A 458 -24.77 -2.64 -13.06
C ILE A 458 -25.70 -2.17 -14.17
N PHE A 459 -26.18 -0.95 -14.05
CA PHE A 459 -27.11 -0.31 -14.96
C PHE A 459 -26.37 0.70 -15.82
N LYS A 460 -26.51 0.60 -17.16
CA LYS A 460 -25.91 1.48 -18.16
C LYS A 460 -27.03 2.14 -18.98
N PRO A 461 -27.66 3.21 -18.45
CA PRO A 461 -28.84 3.81 -19.09
C PRO A 461 -28.55 4.38 -20.47
N VAL A 462 -27.34 4.92 -20.63
CA VAL A 462 -26.82 5.46 -21.90
C VAL A 462 -25.32 5.23 -21.96
N GLU A 463 -24.73 5.42 -23.12
CA GLU A 463 -23.29 5.32 -23.31
C GLU A 463 -22.55 6.25 -22.35
N ASN A 464 -21.41 5.79 -21.81
CA ASN A 464 -20.56 6.53 -20.87
C ASN A 464 -21.17 6.82 -19.49
N HIS A 465 -22.34 6.25 -19.15
CA HIS A 465 -22.94 6.37 -17.82
C HIS A 465 -23.18 4.99 -17.21
N GLN A 466 -22.82 4.84 -15.94
CA GLN A 466 -22.99 3.59 -15.22
C GLN A 466 -23.43 3.85 -13.78
N ILE A 467 -24.47 3.15 -13.34
CA ILE A 467 -24.90 3.08 -11.95
C ILE A 467 -24.64 1.64 -11.48
N SER A 468 -24.02 1.48 -10.31
CA SER A 468 -23.80 0.16 -9.71
C SER A 468 -24.37 0.15 -8.30
N LEU A 469 -25.17 -0.86 -8.01
CA LEU A 469 -25.70 -1.15 -6.68
C LEU A 469 -25.19 -2.51 -6.24
N SER A 470 -24.70 -2.63 -5.01
CA SER A 470 -24.25 -3.93 -4.50
C SER A 470 -24.53 -4.12 -3.02
N ALA A 471 -24.66 -5.40 -2.64
CA ALA A 471 -24.65 -5.87 -1.27
C ALA A 471 -23.69 -7.07 -1.18
N SER A 472 -22.93 -7.16 -0.07
CA SER A 472 -22.00 -8.26 0.14
C SER A 472 -21.80 -8.55 1.62
N LYS A 473 -21.51 -9.82 1.92
CA LYS A 473 -20.90 -10.25 3.19
C LYS A 473 -19.45 -10.60 2.90
N ARG A 474 -18.52 -10.03 3.65
CA ARG A 474 -17.07 -10.28 3.51
C ARG A 474 -16.42 -10.48 4.86
N SER A 475 -15.56 -11.48 4.95
CA SER A 475 -14.94 -11.91 6.19
C SER A 475 -13.45 -11.57 6.22
N ARG A 476 -12.89 -11.51 7.44
CA ARG A 476 -11.44 -11.40 7.70
C ARG A 476 -11.06 -12.35 8.84
N PHE A 477 -9.99 -13.09 8.64
CA PHE A 477 -9.37 -13.88 9.70
C PHE A 477 -8.46 -13.02 10.58
N ALA A 478 -8.41 -13.32 11.88
CA ALA A 478 -7.47 -12.71 12.80
C ALA A 478 -6.03 -13.04 12.40
N SER A 479 -5.13 -12.06 12.41
CA SER A 479 -3.69 -12.29 12.15
C SER A 479 -3.03 -13.11 13.25
N GLN A 480 -1.83 -13.65 13.00
CA GLN A 480 -1.04 -14.36 14.01
C GLN A 480 -0.77 -13.46 15.23
N LYS A 481 -0.39 -12.21 14.99
CA LYS A 481 -0.17 -11.21 16.02
C LYS A 481 -1.41 -10.93 16.88
N GLU A 482 -2.59 -10.83 16.26
CA GLU A 482 -3.84 -10.59 17.02
C GLU A 482 -4.17 -11.76 17.95
N ARG A 483 -3.84 -13.00 17.54
CA ARG A 483 -4.11 -14.23 18.29
C ARG A 483 -3.07 -14.53 19.37
N TYR A 484 -1.79 -14.36 19.06
CA TYR A 484 -0.71 -14.96 19.84
C TYR A 484 0.23 -13.96 20.50
N SER A 485 0.25 -12.68 20.09
CA SER A 485 1.21 -11.73 20.64
C SER A 485 1.06 -11.51 22.14
N SER A 486 2.17 -11.65 22.85
CA SER A 486 2.29 -11.28 24.27
C SER A 486 2.73 -9.80 24.45
N ARG A 487 3.31 -9.17 23.42
CA ARG A 487 3.91 -7.80 23.46
C ARG A 487 4.78 -7.59 24.68
N PHE A 488 5.62 -8.56 25.03
CA PHE A 488 6.45 -8.51 26.24
C PHE A 488 5.63 -8.25 27.51
N GLY A 489 4.46 -8.89 27.64
CA GLY A 489 3.54 -8.71 28.75
C GLY A 489 2.55 -7.54 28.63
N GLY A 490 2.60 -6.76 27.54
CA GLY A 490 1.64 -5.69 27.26
C GLY A 490 0.39 -6.15 26.52
N GLN A 491 0.30 -7.42 26.15
CA GLN A 491 -0.88 -8.05 25.54
C GLN A 491 -1.06 -9.46 26.07
N LYS A 492 -2.32 -9.86 26.30
CA LYS A 492 -2.69 -11.24 26.62
C LYS A 492 -3.07 -11.96 25.33
N PRO A 493 -2.45 -13.10 24.99
CA PRO A 493 -2.82 -13.89 23.81
C PRO A 493 -4.25 -14.40 23.86
N ASN A 494 -4.91 -14.49 22.69
CA ASN A 494 -6.22 -15.09 22.51
C ASN A 494 -6.23 -16.02 21.28
N PRO A 495 -5.83 -17.29 21.42
CA PRO A 495 -5.86 -18.27 20.33
C PRO A 495 -7.25 -18.52 19.74
N ASP A 496 -8.33 -18.26 20.52
CA ASP A 496 -9.73 -18.58 20.17
C ASP A 496 -10.40 -17.49 19.33
N LEU A 497 -9.67 -16.44 18.92
CA LEU A 497 -10.22 -15.40 18.05
C LEU A 497 -10.78 -15.99 16.76
N LYS A 498 -12.04 -15.63 16.48
CA LYS A 498 -12.78 -15.98 15.26
C LYS A 498 -12.67 -14.89 14.21
N SER A 499 -13.08 -15.22 12.99
CA SER A 499 -13.20 -14.24 11.91
C SER A 499 -14.22 -13.14 12.26
N GLU A 500 -13.90 -11.92 11.85
CA GLU A 500 -14.87 -10.82 11.78
C GLU A 500 -15.47 -10.76 10.36
N TYR A 501 -16.65 -10.15 10.21
CA TYR A 501 -17.25 -9.95 8.91
C TYR A 501 -17.98 -8.61 8.82
N ALA A 502 -18.07 -8.08 7.60
CA ALA A 502 -18.85 -6.91 7.26
C ALA A 502 -20.02 -7.27 6.34
N ILE A 503 -21.19 -6.72 6.62
CA ILE A 503 -22.27 -6.58 5.65
C ILE A 503 -22.08 -5.21 5.01
N ALA A 504 -21.81 -5.20 3.70
CA ALA A 504 -21.48 -4.00 2.96
C ALA A 504 -22.56 -3.69 1.92
N TYR A 505 -22.95 -2.42 1.81
CA TYR A 505 -23.82 -1.89 0.78
C TYR A 505 -23.09 -0.75 0.07
N ASP A 506 -23.18 -0.71 -1.24
CA ASP A 506 -22.53 0.30 -2.07
C ASP A 506 -23.47 0.74 -3.21
N LEU A 507 -23.51 2.03 -3.44
CA LEU A 507 -24.16 2.64 -4.61
C LEU A 507 -23.16 3.58 -5.26
N SER A 508 -22.87 3.39 -6.53
CA SER A 508 -21.97 4.27 -7.27
C SER A 508 -22.55 4.70 -8.60
N TYR A 509 -22.23 5.93 -9.00
CA TYR A 509 -22.55 6.48 -10.30
C TYR A 509 -21.30 7.07 -10.92
N THR A 510 -20.97 6.62 -12.14
CA THR A 510 -19.87 7.16 -12.93
C THR A 510 -20.40 7.67 -14.26
N GLY A 511 -19.85 8.75 -14.76
CA GLY A 511 -20.27 9.31 -16.02
C GLY A 511 -19.19 10.15 -16.72
N LYS A 512 -19.37 10.29 -18.04
CA LYS A 512 -18.58 11.18 -18.90
C LYS A 512 -19.52 12.02 -19.72
N VAL A 513 -19.33 13.33 -19.72
CA VAL A 513 -20.15 14.30 -20.44
C VAL A 513 -19.26 15.35 -21.13
N LEU A 514 -19.86 16.27 -21.89
CA LEU A 514 -19.15 17.33 -22.62
C LEU A 514 -18.07 16.77 -23.56
N ASP A 515 -18.44 15.80 -24.40
CA ASP A 515 -17.53 15.10 -25.31
C ASP A 515 -16.33 14.45 -24.57
N ASN A 516 -16.62 13.80 -23.43
CA ASN A 516 -15.65 13.19 -22.53
C ASN A 516 -14.68 14.17 -21.83
N LYS A 517 -14.89 15.48 -21.94
CA LYS A 517 -14.07 16.49 -21.26
C LYS A 517 -14.30 16.53 -19.75
N LEU A 518 -15.48 16.15 -19.29
CA LEU A 518 -15.81 16.03 -17.86
C LEU A 518 -16.11 14.56 -17.54
N GLN A 519 -15.32 13.98 -16.64
CA GLN A 519 -15.55 12.67 -16.06
C GLN A 519 -15.86 12.85 -14.57
N TYR A 520 -16.80 12.07 -14.04
CA TYR A 520 -17.17 12.15 -12.63
C TYR A 520 -17.57 10.79 -12.06
N GLU A 521 -17.38 10.68 -10.77
CA GLU A 521 -17.77 9.52 -9.97
C GLU A 521 -18.37 10.01 -8.66
N VAL A 522 -19.46 9.40 -8.22
CA VAL A 522 -20.04 9.59 -6.88
C VAL A 522 -20.40 8.23 -6.33
N SER A 523 -20.07 7.96 -5.08
CA SER A 523 -20.48 6.74 -4.41
C SER A 523 -20.86 6.97 -2.96
N GLY A 524 -21.84 6.20 -2.47
CA GLY A 524 -22.21 6.08 -1.08
C GLY A 524 -22.01 4.64 -0.60
N PHE A 525 -21.55 4.46 0.63
CA PHE A 525 -21.29 3.14 1.18
C PHE A 525 -21.66 3.03 2.66
N ILE A 526 -22.01 1.80 3.05
CA ILE A 526 -22.24 1.39 4.44
C ILE A 526 -21.59 0.03 4.63
N ASN A 527 -20.74 -0.10 5.67
CA ASN A 527 -20.14 -1.36 6.09
C ASN A 527 -20.46 -1.58 7.57
N ASP A 528 -21.33 -2.52 7.88
CA ASP A 528 -21.69 -2.91 9.25
C ASP A 528 -20.85 -4.14 9.67
N VAL A 529 -19.84 -3.90 10.50
CA VAL A 529 -18.90 -4.92 10.96
C VAL A 529 -19.41 -5.59 12.22
N THR A 530 -19.42 -6.92 12.20
CA THR A 530 -19.79 -7.77 13.33
C THR A 530 -18.61 -8.65 13.73
N ASN A 531 -18.54 -9.04 15.00
CA ASN A 531 -17.41 -9.75 15.61
C ASN A 531 -16.08 -9.00 15.43
N ALA A 532 -16.12 -7.66 15.36
CA ALA A 532 -14.92 -6.86 15.19
C ALA A 532 -13.90 -7.18 16.28
N ILE A 533 -12.65 -7.35 15.88
CA ILE A 533 -11.54 -7.64 16.78
C ILE A 533 -11.02 -6.32 17.33
N PHE A 534 -11.19 -6.14 18.64
CA PHE A 534 -10.70 -4.99 19.38
C PHE A 534 -9.86 -5.40 20.59
N GLY A 535 -8.85 -4.60 20.92
CA GLY A 535 -8.08 -4.73 22.15
C GLY A 535 -8.84 -4.12 23.34
N TYR A 536 -9.06 -4.93 24.35
CA TYR A 536 -9.66 -4.53 25.62
C TYR A 536 -8.58 -4.40 26.69
N THR A 537 -8.62 -3.34 27.49
CA THR A 537 -7.75 -3.23 28.67
C THR A 537 -8.22 -4.19 29.76
N VAL A 538 -7.38 -5.18 30.09
CA VAL A 538 -7.67 -6.18 31.12
C VAL A 538 -6.87 -5.97 32.40
N GLY A 539 -5.94 -5.02 32.41
CA GLY A 539 -5.12 -4.69 33.58
C GLY A 539 -3.99 -3.73 33.23
N TYR A 540 -3.16 -3.52 34.21
CA TYR A 540 -1.92 -2.72 34.07
C TYR A 540 -0.78 -3.50 34.74
N ASN A 541 0.41 -3.38 34.18
CA ASN A 541 1.67 -3.87 34.72
C ASN A 541 2.73 -2.76 34.71
N ASP A 542 3.96 -3.06 35.08
CA ASP A 542 5.08 -2.11 35.12
C ASP A 542 5.40 -1.45 33.76
N ARG A 543 4.88 -2.02 32.67
CA ARG A 543 5.05 -1.53 31.30
C ARG A 543 3.82 -0.76 30.79
N GLY A 544 2.78 -0.61 31.62
CA GLY A 544 1.56 0.12 31.30
C GLY A 544 0.34 -0.78 31.12
N ARG A 545 -0.51 -0.45 30.15
CA ARG A 545 -1.78 -1.12 29.89
C ARG A 545 -1.56 -2.50 29.27
N VAL A 546 -2.24 -3.51 29.84
CA VAL A 546 -2.33 -4.87 29.25
C VAL A 546 -3.63 -4.99 28.47
N GLU A 547 -3.50 -5.31 27.18
CA GLU A 547 -4.62 -5.48 26.24
C GLU A 547 -4.96 -6.97 26.03
N TYR A 548 -6.22 -7.25 25.72
CA TYR A 548 -6.72 -8.56 25.32
C TYR A 548 -7.64 -8.38 24.10
N ASN A 549 -7.30 -9.01 22.97
CA ASN A 549 -8.11 -8.97 21.75
C ASN A 549 -9.30 -9.91 21.87
N ILE A 550 -10.50 -9.43 21.54
CA ILE A 550 -11.74 -10.21 21.59
C ILE A 550 -12.69 -9.89 20.45
N ASN A 551 -13.57 -10.83 20.11
CA ASN A 551 -14.61 -10.74 19.07
C ASN A 551 -15.95 -10.24 19.60
N ILE A 552 -16.00 -9.11 20.27
CA ILE A 552 -17.27 -8.57 20.80
C ILE A 552 -17.67 -7.26 20.13
N GLY A 553 -16.79 -6.74 19.26
CA GLY A 553 -16.98 -5.46 18.65
C GLY A 553 -18.07 -5.47 17.58
N LYS A 554 -18.80 -4.35 17.52
CA LYS A 554 -19.61 -3.94 16.37
C LYS A 554 -19.14 -2.57 15.93
N ALA A 555 -18.93 -2.38 14.63
CA ALA A 555 -18.50 -1.11 14.10
C ALA A 555 -19.25 -0.78 12.81
N LEU A 556 -19.63 0.49 12.66
CA LEU A 556 -20.24 1.01 11.44
C LEU A 556 -19.26 1.97 10.77
N PHE A 557 -18.98 1.72 9.50
CA PHE A 557 -18.22 2.60 8.62
C PHE A 557 -19.16 3.03 7.49
N GLN A 558 -19.51 4.31 7.41
CA GLN A 558 -20.39 4.82 6.38
C GLN A 558 -19.88 6.14 5.83
N GLY A 559 -20.21 6.43 4.60
CA GLY A 559 -19.76 7.67 3.99
C GLY A 559 -20.12 7.82 2.53
N PHE A 560 -19.56 8.85 1.94
CA PHE A 560 -19.67 9.07 0.52
C PHE A 560 -18.35 9.59 -0.07
N GLU A 561 -18.20 9.34 -1.34
CA GLU A 561 -17.04 9.73 -2.14
C GLU A 561 -17.53 10.43 -3.40
N ALA A 562 -16.81 11.44 -3.83
CA ALA A 562 -17.05 12.11 -5.09
C ALA A 562 -15.73 12.47 -5.76
N GLY A 563 -15.64 12.31 -7.06
CA GLY A 563 -14.49 12.68 -7.84
C GLY A 563 -14.89 13.26 -9.18
N PHE A 564 -14.10 14.19 -9.69
CA PHE A 564 -14.23 14.65 -11.05
C PHE A 564 -12.88 15.03 -11.67
N GLY A 565 -12.80 14.90 -13.00
CA GLY A 565 -11.71 15.43 -13.81
C GLY A 565 -12.29 16.17 -15.00
N TYR A 566 -11.82 17.40 -15.22
CA TYR A 566 -12.31 18.28 -16.27
C TYR A 566 -11.17 18.85 -17.10
N ALA A 567 -11.20 18.60 -18.40
CA ALA A 567 -10.26 19.12 -19.38
C ALA A 567 -10.99 20.04 -20.40
N PRO A 568 -11.33 21.30 -20.04
CA PRO A 568 -12.06 22.21 -20.93
C PRO A 568 -11.33 22.45 -22.24
N VAL A 569 -10.02 22.57 -22.16
CA VAL A 569 -9.11 22.75 -23.30
C VAL A 569 -7.88 21.85 -23.17
N LYS A 570 -7.17 21.57 -24.26
CA LYS A 570 -6.03 20.65 -24.27
C LYS A 570 -4.83 21.08 -23.38
N TYR A 571 -4.81 22.33 -22.95
CA TYR A 571 -3.69 22.91 -22.15
C TYR A 571 -4.00 23.02 -20.66
N PHE A 572 -5.22 22.72 -20.26
CA PHE A 572 -5.65 22.85 -18.88
C PHE A 572 -6.53 21.69 -18.44
N THR A 573 -6.14 21.07 -17.34
CA THR A 573 -6.94 20.04 -16.69
C THR A 573 -7.05 20.37 -15.22
N LEU A 574 -8.22 20.19 -14.65
CA LEU A 574 -8.45 20.31 -13.21
C LEU A 574 -9.31 19.14 -12.72
N GLY A 575 -9.23 18.84 -11.44
CA GLY A 575 -10.08 17.84 -10.83
C GLY A 575 -9.95 17.83 -9.32
N ALA A 576 -10.86 17.09 -8.70
CA ALA A 576 -10.81 16.88 -7.27
C ALA A 576 -11.42 15.53 -6.88
N ASN A 577 -10.92 14.97 -5.78
CA ASN A 577 -11.47 13.81 -5.10
C ASN A 577 -11.88 14.21 -3.68
N TYR A 578 -13.11 13.98 -3.31
CA TYR A 578 -13.64 14.18 -1.98
C TYR A 578 -14.00 12.84 -1.33
N SER A 579 -13.76 12.72 -0.06
CA SER A 579 -14.18 11.56 0.74
C SER A 579 -14.69 12.05 2.09
N PHE A 580 -15.85 11.58 2.48
CA PHE A 580 -16.40 11.75 3.83
C PHE A 580 -16.60 10.37 4.44
N ILE A 581 -16.17 10.20 5.70
CA ILE A 581 -16.37 8.97 6.44
C ILE A 581 -16.81 9.25 7.87
N GLU A 582 -17.84 8.56 8.28
CA GLU A 582 -18.27 8.45 9.66
C GLU A 582 -18.02 7.03 10.18
N MET A 583 -17.32 6.94 11.29
CA MET A 583 -16.99 5.66 11.96
C MET A 583 -17.59 5.67 13.34
N LYS A 584 -18.39 4.63 13.66
CA LYS A 584 -19.05 4.48 14.96
C LYS A 584 -18.72 3.13 15.58
N ASP A 585 -18.24 3.13 16.81
CA ASP A 585 -18.25 1.95 17.64
C ASP A 585 -19.70 1.70 18.09
N ARG A 586 -20.24 0.54 17.72
CA ARG A 586 -21.60 0.09 18.08
C ARG A 586 -21.58 -1.05 19.08
N THR A 587 -20.42 -1.32 19.65
CA THR A 587 -20.27 -2.30 20.74
C THR A 587 -21.05 -1.84 21.95
N LYS A 588 -21.80 -2.78 22.55
CA LYS A 588 -22.61 -2.47 23.74
C LYS A 588 -21.73 -1.90 24.87
N ASN A 589 -22.17 -0.79 25.47
CA ASN A 589 -21.46 -0.08 26.52
C ASN A 589 -20.07 0.48 26.12
N SER A 590 -19.82 0.68 24.83
CA SER A 590 -18.62 1.32 24.33
C SER A 590 -18.96 2.67 23.70
N ASN A 591 -18.06 3.65 23.89
CA ASN A 591 -18.09 4.96 23.24
C ASN A 591 -16.75 5.29 22.58
N ASN A 592 -15.94 4.27 22.28
CA ASN A 592 -14.63 4.46 21.70
C ASN A 592 -14.69 5.19 20.35
N LYS A 593 -13.76 6.09 20.15
CA LYS A 593 -13.54 6.78 18.88
C LYS A 593 -12.44 6.07 18.08
N PHE A 594 -12.59 6.07 16.78
CA PHE A 594 -11.53 5.61 15.87
C PHE A 594 -10.47 6.70 15.74
N VAL A 595 -9.23 6.34 16.04
CA VAL A 595 -8.09 7.25 16.14
C VAL A 595 -7.40 7.40 14.79
N ASP A 596 -6.86 8.60 14.52
CA ASP A 596 -6.06 8.94 13.32
C ASP A 596 -6.79 8.72 11.98
N VAL A 597 -8.12 8.85 11.97
CA VAL A 597 -8.93 8.82 10.75
C VAL A 597 -9.59 10.17 10.54
N PRO A 598 -9.27 10.89 9.46
CA PRO A 598 -9.91 12.17 9.16
C PRO A 598 -11.37 11.96 8.77
N LYS A 599 -12.27 12.83 9.26
CA LYS A 599 -13.70 12.77 8.91
C LYS A 599 -13.95 13.06 7.42
N TYR A 600 -13.11 13.88 6.83
CA TYR A 600 -13.14 14.15 5.39
C TYR A 600 -11.73 14.34 4.84
N LYS A 601 -11.59 14.07 3.56
CA LYS A 601 -10.39 14.34 2.78
C LYS A 601 -10.78 14.95 1.45
N ILE A 602 -10.02 15.97 1.00
CA ILE A 602 -10.11 16.56 -0.33
C ILE A 602 -8.74 16.51 -0.98
N VAL A 603 -8.65 15.98 -2.19
CA VAL A 603 -7.47 16.10 -3.04
C VAL A 603 -7.87 16.86 -4.28
N GLY A 604 -7.34 18.06 -4.45
CA GLY A 604 -7.49 18.85 -5.67
C GLY A 604 -6.26 18.73 -6.55
N PHE A 605 -6.39 18.78 -7.84
CA PHE A 605 -5.28 18.76 -8.78
C PHE A 605 -5.56 19.62 -10.00
N ALA A 606 -4.50 20.24 -10.53
CA ALA A 606 -4.55 21.00 -11.77
C ALA A 606 -3.25 20.77 -12.57
N THR A 607 -3.40 20.71 -13.89
CA THR A 607 -2.29 20.67 -14.84
C THR A 607 -2.44 21.82 -15.81
N ILE A 608 -1.38 22.59 -15.98
CA ILE A 608 -1.29 23.69 -16.94
C ILE A 608 -0.14 23.37 -17.88
N SER A 609 -0.42 23.28 -19.18
CA SER A 609 0.59 23.03 -20.21
C SER A 609 0.79 24.31 -21.05
N VAL A 610 2.05 24.70 -21.24
CA VAL A 610 2.44 25.84 -22.07
C VAL A 610 3.37 25.33 -23.17
N PRO A 611 2.83 24.85 -24.31
CA PRO A 611 3.59 24.18 -25.36
C PRO A 611 4.68 25.05 -25.99
N GLU A 612 4.47 26.37 -26.05
CA GLU A 612 5.38 27.35 -26.63
C GLU A 612 6.75 27.34 -25.95
N ILE A 613 6.75 27.12 -24.64
CA ILE A 613 7.96 27.01 -23.82
C ILE A 613 8.21 25.58 -23.34
N LYS A 614 7.50 24.60 -23.91
CA LYS A 614 7.61 23.16 -23.61
C LYS A 614 7.54 22.84 -22.12
N THR A 615 6.67 23.54 -21.40
CA THR A 615 6.58 23.49 -19.94
C THR A 615 5.21 23.02 -19.48
N GLN A 616 5.20 22.23 -18.40
CA GLN A 616 4.00 21.80 -17.70
C GLN A 616 4.12 22.11 -16.21
N LEU A 617 3.08 22.67 -15.65
CA LEU A 617 2.93 22.91 -14.20
C LEU A 617 1.84 21.99 -13.67
N TYR A 618 2.19 21.19 -12.67
CA TYR A 618 1.29 20.35 -11.91
C TYR A 618 1.13 20.92 -10.50
N VAL A 619 -0.10 21.04 -10.04
CA VAL A 619 -0.41 21.47 -8.67
C VAL A 619 -1.36 20.46 -8.06
N ASN A 620 -1.07 20.02 -6.84
CA ASN A 620 -2.04 19.27 -6.06
C ASN A 620 -2.19 19.85 -4.66
N THR A 621 -3.41 19.76 -4.13
CA THR A 621 -3.75 20.10 -2.76
C THR A 621 -4.30 18.89 -2.05
N GLU A 622 -3.94 18.71 -0.79
CA GLU A 622 -4.42 17.63 0.05
C GLU A 622 -4.92 18.22 1.36
N THR A 623 -6.23 18.20 1.57
CA THR A 623 -6.88 18.69 2.79
C THR A 623 -7.42 17.53 3.60
N TYR A 624 -7.14 17.52 4.89
CA TYR A 624 -7.59 16.52 5.84
C TYR A 624 -8.36 17.18 6.96
N GLY A 625 -9.56 16.64 7.22
CA GLY A 625 -10.41 17.11 8.30
C GLY A 625 -9.90 16.70 9.69
N LYS A 626 -10.56 17.22 10.70
CA LYS A 626 -10.29 16.86 12.10
C LYS A 626 -10.37 15.36 12.32
N ARG A 627 -9.56 14.87 13.26
CA ARG A 627 -9.51 13.45 13.65
C ARG A 627 -9.25 13.31 15.14
N TYR A 628 -9.76 12.26 15.74
CA TYR A 628 -9.48 11.93 17.14
C TYR A 628 -8.05 11.42 17.31
N LEU A 629 -7.41 11.84 18.40
CA LEU A 629 -6.05 11.45 18.79
C LEU A 629 -6.05 10.35 19.87
N ASN A 630 -7.16 10.18 20.54
CA ASN A 630 -7.35 9.11 21.55
C ASN A 630 -8.74 8.47 21.41
N SER A 631 -8.87 7.25 21.93
CA SER A 631 -10.11 6.49 21.85
C SER A 631 -11.25 7.05 22.70
N GLN A 632 -10.95 7.89 23.69
CA GLN A 632 -11.96 8.59 24.51
C GLN A 632 -12.59 9.78 23.78
N GLY A 633 -11.96 10.25 22.68
CA GLY A 633 -12.44 11.40 21.92
C GLY A 633 -12.25 12.75 22.61
N THR A 634 -11.39 12.82 23.64
CA THR A 634 -11.10 14.03 24.42
C THR A 634 -10.05 14.92 23.75
N GLN A 635 -9.30 14.38 22.78
CA GLN A 635 -8.28 15.09 22.03
C GLN A 635 -8.54 14.97 20.54
N GLU A 636 -8.51 16.09 19.83
CA GLU A 636 -8.66 16.15 18.38
C GLU A 636 -7.44 16.84 17.75
N ALA A 637 -6.96 16.30 16.63
CA ALA A 637 -6.04 17.02 15.75
C ALA A 637 -6.81 18.02 14.89
N PRO A 638 -6.28 19.23 14.66
CA PRO A 638 -6.87 20.17 13.74
C PRO A 638 -6.83 19.65 12.29
N ASP A 639 -7.65 20.23 11.45
CA ASP A 639 -7.57 20.11 10.01
C ASP A 639 -6.29 20.79 9.47
N PHE A 640 -5.83 20.30 8.33
CA PHE A 640 -4.70 20.92 7.63
C PHE A 640 -4.81 20.73 6.12
N THR A 641 -4.16 21.64 5.39
CA THR A 641 -4.05 21.58 3.92
C THR A 641 -2.59 21.64 3.52
N LEU A 642 -2.17 20.70 2.67
CA LEU A 642 -0.89 20.71 2.00
C LEU A 642 -1.09 21.19 0.56
N VAL A 643 -0.15 22.00 0.07
CA VAL A 643 -0.07 22.42 -1.32
C VAL A 643 1.25 21.98 -1.88
N ASN A 644 1.22 21.25 -2.98
CA ASN A 644 2.40 20.74 -3.67
C ASN A 644 2.38 21.22 -5.12
N ALA A 645 3.54 21.48 -5.69
CA ALA A 645 3.66 21.86 -7.10
C ALA A 645 4.88 21.20 -7.74
N LYS A 646 4.77 20.95 -9.05
CA LYS A 646 5.89 20.46 -9.87
C LYS A 646 5.90 21.15 -11.21
N LEU A 647 7.05 21.63 -11.59
CA LEU A 647 7.35 22.13 -12.94
C LEU A 647 8.11 21.05 -13.70
N ASN A 648 7.67 20.76 -14.89
CA ASN A 648 8.36 19.91 -15.87
C ASN A 648 8.70 20.75 -17.08
N VAL A 649 9.95 20.72 -17.53
CA VAL A 649 10.44 21.45 -18.72
C VAL A 649 11.10 20.46 -19.65
N LYS A 650 10.57 20.29 -20.85
CA LYS A 650 11.14 19.46 -21.91
C LYS A 650 12.41 20.12 -22.45
N LEU A 651 13.57 19.54 -22.14
CA LEU A 651 14.87 20.04 -22.59
C LEU A 651 15.21 19.55 -24.02
N TYR A 652 15.04 18.24 -24.23
CA TYR A 652 15.37 17.58 -25.49
C TYR A 652 14.43 16.38 -25.70
N LYS A 653 14.50 15.67 -26.82
CA LYS A 653 13.69 14.48 -27.10
C LYS A 653 13.82 13.47 -25.95
N GLY A 654 12.73 13.20 -25.27
CA GLY A 654 12.67 12.28 -24.14
C GLY A 654 13.34 12.76 -22.84
N LEU A 655 14.07 13.88 -22.80
CA LEU A 655 14.75 14.39 -21.62
C LEU A 655 14.00 15.61 -21.05
N ASP A 656 13.55 15.49 -19.81
CA ASP A 656 12.84 16.53 -19.10
C ASP A 656 13.60 16.95 -17.84
N PHE A 657 13.59 18.24 -17.54
CA PHE A 657 14.00 18.80 -16.25
C PHE A 657 12.77 18.92 -15.36
N ASN A 658 12.92 18.57 -14.08
CA ASN A 658 11.87 18.62 -13.09
C ASN A 658 12.29 19.49 -11.89
N PHE A 659 11.38 20.34 -11.45
CA PHE A 659 11.51 21.06 -10.19
C PHE A 659 10.20 20.94 -9.41
N GLY A 660 10.25 20.51 -8.17
CA GLY A 660 9.07 20.31 -7.32
C GLY A 660 9.20 20.96 -5.97
N VAL A 661 8.08 21.30 -5.38
CA VAL A 661 7.95 21.75 -3.99
C VAL A 661 6.83 20.97 -3.32
N ASN A 662 7.12 20.37 -2.18
CA ASN A 662 6.14 19.76 -1.31
C ASN A 662 5.90 20.65 -0.09
N ASN A 663 4.66 20.66 0.41
CA ASN A 663 4.25 21.49 1.54
C ASN A 663 4.66 22.98 1.32
N LEU A 664 4.27 23.54 0.18
CA LEU A 664 4.61 24.92 -0.23
C LEU A 664 4.33 25.98 0.85
N LEU A 665 3.24 25.78 1.61
CA LEU A 665 2.80 26.69 2.66
C LEU A 665 3.54 26.48 4.00
N ASP A 666 4.50 25.57 4.05
CA ASP A 666 5.26 25.20 5.26
C ASP A 666 4.34 24.86 6.45
N ARG A 667 3.26 24.11 6.18
CA ARG A 667 2.30 23.71 7.21
C ARG A 667 2.94 22.75 8.19
N ASP A 668 2.81 23.00 9.51
CA ASP A 668 3.05 22.01 10.54
C ASP A 668 1.88 21.02 10.58
N TYR A 669 2.19 19.73 10.47
CA TYR A 669 1.20 18.67 10.47
C TYR A 669 1.78 17.33 10.94
N TYR A 670 0.91 16.41 11.34
CA TYR A 670 1.28 15.05 11.72
C TYR A 670 0.16 14.07 11.35
N TRP A 671 0.52 12.83 11.04
CA TRP A 671 -0.42 11.74 10.84
C TRP A 671 -0.80 11.08 12.16
N SER A 672 0.17 10.87 13.05
CA SER A 672 0.02 10.35 14.40
C SER A 672 0.50 11.39 15.41
N TYR A 673 -0.21 11.52 16.53
CA TYR A 673 0.08 12.55 17.54
C TYR A 673 1.51 12.47 18.08
N GLY A 674 2.20 13.60 18.07
CA GLY A 674 3.60 13.72 18.51
C GLY A 674 4.65 13.26 17.49
N PHE A 675 4.23 12.96 16.25
CA PHE A 675 5.12 12.59 15.14
C PHE A 675 5.00 13.58 13.99
N PRO A 676 5.52 14.82 14.16
CA PRO A 676 5.46 15.86 13.14
C PRO A 676 6.15 15.39 11.85
N GLN A 677 5.65 15.85 10.72
CA GLN A 677 6.11 15.52 9.38
C GLN A 677 6.98 16.64 8.80
N ALA A 678 7.57 16.37 7.62
CA ALA A 678 8.45 17.33 6.95
C ALA A 678 7.73 18.66 6.66
N GLY A 679 8.40 19.76 6.94
CA GLY A 679 8.05 21.10 6.49
C GLY A 679 8.23 21.25 4.98
N ARG A 680 8.29 22.48 4.48
CA ARG A 680 8.51 22.76 3.05
C ARG A 680 9.83 22.17 2.57
N ASN A 681 9.78 21.40 1.49
CA ASN A 681 10.94 20.81 0.85
C ASN A 681 10.85 20.90 -0.67
N PHE A 682 11.99 20.89 -1.32
CA PHE A 682 12.15 21.08 -2.75
C PHE A 682 12.81 19.84 -3.35
N LEU A 683 12.45 19.52 -4.58
CA LEU A 683 13.00 18.42 -5.36
C LEU A 683 13.46 18.96 -6.70
N THR A 684 14.62 18.52 -7.19
CA THR A 684 15.07 18.85 -8.54
C THR A 684 15.71 17.62 -9.16
N GLY A 685 15.53 17.45 -10.44
CA GLY A 685 16.07 16.30 -11.14
C GLY A 685 15.79 16.30 -12.63
N VAL A 686 16.16 15.21 -13.24
CA VAL A 686 15.90 14.93 -14.65
C VAL A 686 15.15 13.62 -14.81
N SER A 687 14.32 13.53 -15.85
CA SER A 687 13.70 12.28 -16.28
C SER A 687 13.94 12.07 -17.77
N TYR A 688 14.04 10.80 -18.17
CA TYR A 688 14.27 10.39 -19.53
C TYR A 688 13.31 9.27 -19.93
N ASN A 689 12.69 9.42 -21.11
CA ASN A 689 11.81 8.44 -21.73
C ASN A 689 12.26 8.23 -23.19
N PHE A 690 12.62 6.96 -23.53
CA PHE A 690 13.00 6.56 -24.87
C PHE A 690 11.97 5.64 -25.51
#